data_fad0c87c8d7c4786f9ec52792ce7fa65
#
_entry.id   fad0c87c8d7c4786f9ec52792ce7fa65
#
_cell.length_a   1.000
_cell.length_b   1.000
_cell.length_c   1.000
_cell.angle_alpha   90.00
_cell.angle_beta   90.00
_cell.angle_gamma   90.00
#
_symmetry.space_group_name_H-M   'P 1'
#
loop_
_entity.id
_entity.type
_entity.pdbx_description
1 polymer ?
#
loop_
_entity_poly.entity_id
_entity_poly.type
_entity_poly.pdbx_seq_one_letter_code
_entity_poly.pdbx_strand_id
1 'polypeptide(L)'
;MKAAGASYSLQVLVWLVALLTAGPLCAAEAIDIGANDLGGVVTGANGPEAGVWVIVETSDLPTKFAKIVVTDDQGRYVMPDLPKAGYSVWVRGYGLVDSPKVQTAPGRIVNLSAVVAPTPAAAAEYYPAIYWYSMLAVPDKSAFPGTGADGNGMPVGLNNQAQWLDVIKTNGCYTCHQLGNKATRTIPPGLGNFSSSAEAWGRRIMSGQAMNQMMNNIAKLDVERALKLFADWTDRISAGALPSSQPSRPQGVERNVVVTLWDWAGPKDYLHDEISTDKRHPTLNANGLIFGSTEESTDLFPILDPVNHKATQKRMLVRDPNTPSSKNNPMQPSRYWGPDPIWDSQTSMHNPMFDEKGRVWYTSRVGPPANPDFCRKGSDHPSAKLTPIDTSNRHLSMVDPKTGKITLIRTCFPTHHVVFAEDADNTMWTSAGGPQSGVIGWLNRRMFEETGDEEKSQGWTALVLDTNGNGRRDDYVELGEPADPAKDTRIMTAFYGVGVNPADGSIWGTVLGFPGYVIRLDPGTNPPATALTEIFEPPLPGYGPRGMDIDRNGVVWTPLSSGHLASFDRRKCKGPLNGPQATGKHCPEGWRFHPFPGPQLQNVAESGSAEASYYTWVDQFDTFGLGRNVPIATGNANESLLAFVDGKFVNLRVPYPMGFYAKWMDGRIDDANAGWKGKGLWSTFATRTPFHLEGGKGTTSKVVKFQLRPDPLAR
;
A
#
# COMPACT_ATOMS: atom_id res chain seq x y z
N MET A 1 24.63 61.15 86.91
CA MET A 1 25.77 61.86 86.40
C MET A 1 26.45 61.09 85.31
N LYS A 2 26.41 61.61 84.22
CA LYS A 2 27.11 61.47 82.94
C LYS A 2 28.31 60.49 82.87
N ALA A 3 28.29 59.56 81.99
CA ALA A 3 29.44 59.11 81.29
C ALA A 3 29.05 58.67 79.86
N ALA A 4 29.78 59.30 78.90
CA ALA A 4 29.63 59.05 77.48
C ALA A 4 30.37 57.78 77.07
N GLY A 5 29.80 56.93 76.20
CA GLY A 5 30.43 55.79 75.59
C GLY A 5 30.53 56.04 74.09
N ALA A 6 31.72 56.01 73.59
CA ALA A 6 32.04 56.12 72.17
C ALA A 6 31.82 54.80 71.46
N SER A 7 31.10 54.78 70.33
CA SER A 7 30.82 53.70 69.49
C SER A 7 31.84 53.62 68.37
N TYR A 8 32.63 52.51 68.29
CA TYR A 8 33.49 52.20 67.13
C TYR A 8 32.73 51.31 66.13
N SER A 9 32.48 51.83 64.94
CA SER A 9 31.94 51.09 63.84
C SER A 9 33.07 50.32 63.11
N LEU A 10 33.00 48.97 63.14
CA LEU A 10 33.86 48.08 62.39
C LEU A 10 33.18 47.80 61.03
N GLN A 11 33.75 48.34 59.94
CA GLN A 11 33.35 47.95 58.57
C GLN A 11 34.02 46.66 58.19
N VAL A 12 33.22 45.55 58.06
CA VAL A 12 33.67 44.30 57.49
C VAL A 12 33.41 44.33 55.99
N LEU A 13 34.46 44.36 55.20
CA LEU A 13 34.44 44.28 53.75
C LEU A 13 34.26 42.79 53.34
N VAL A 14 33.03 42.42 52.90
CA VAL A 14 32.74 41.10 52.40
C VAL A 14 33.10 41.04 50.92
N TRP A 15 34.17 40.33 50.57
CA TRP A 15 34.48 39.95 49.18
C TRP A 15 33.58 38.81 48.75
N LEU A 16 32.59 39.11 47.83
CA LEU A 16 31.85 38.09 47.14
C LEU A 16 32.75 37.48 46.05
N VAL A 17 33.30 36.29 46.29
CA VAL A 17 33.88 35.47 45.24
C VAL A 17 32.75 34.76 44.50
N ALA A 18 32.38 35.22 43.31
CA ALA A 18 31.48 34.54 42.40
C ALA A 18 32.22 33.29 41.85
N LEU A 19 31.99 32.14 42.44
CA LEU A 19 32.32 30.85 41.80
C LEU A 19 31.39 30.67 40.56
N LEU A 20 31.93 31.00 39.40
CA LEU A 20 31.36 30.48 38.14
C LEU A 20 31.58 28.94 38.15
N THR A 21 30.52 28.24 38.57
CA THR A 21 30.43 26.82 38.29
C THR A 21 30.22 26.62 36.78
N ALA A 22 31.31 26.50 36.04
CA ALA A 22 31.24 25.92 34.72
C ALA A 22 30.67 24.48 34.89
N GLY A 23 29.40 24.31 34.61
CA GLY A 23 28.82 22.98 34.48
C GLY A 23 29.68 22.17 33.49
N PRO A 24 29.84 20.86 33.68
CA PRO A 24 30.56 20.04 32.72
C PRO A 24 29.93 20.28 31.35
N LEU A 25 30.69 20.87 30.41
CA LEU A 25 30.39 20.67 28.99
C LEU A 25 30.46 19.14 28.81
N CYS A 26 29.30 18.48 28.73
CA CYS A 26 29.28 17.14 28.17
C CYS A 26 29.91 17.25 26.78
N ALA A 27 31.15 16.75 26.66
CA ALA A 27 31.76 16.58 25.37
C ALA A 27 30.74 15.75 24.54
N ALA A 28 30.23 16.29 23.46
CA ALA A 28 29.34 15.55 22.58
C ALA A 28 30.08 14.26 22.20
N GLU A 29 29.47 13.13 22.55
CA GLU A 29 30.04 11.81 22.25
C GLU A 29 30.39 11.76 20.76
N ALA A 30 31.61 11.44 20.43
CA ALA A 30 32.10 11.45 19.05
C ALA A 30 31.25 10.48 18.21
N ILE A 31 30.77 10.94 17.08
CA ILE A 31 29.99 10.10 16.15
C ILE A 31 30.99 9.10 15.53
N ASP A 32 30.78 7.81 15.81
CA ASP A 32 31.59 6.74 15.25
C ASP A 32 31.09 6.38 13.85
N ILE A 33 31.99 6.45 12.84
CA ILE A 33 31.65 6.10 11.44
C ILE A 33 32.74 5.19 10.86
N GLY A 34 32.30 4.25 10.01
CA GLY A 34 33.20 3.42 9.20
C GLY A 34 33.56 4.09 7.87
N ALA A 35 34.40 3.43 7.10
CA ALA A 35 34.85 3.91 5.78
C ALA A 35 33.70 4.06 4.74
N ASN A 36 32.60 3.36 4.95
CA ASN A 36 31.42 3.37 4.08
C ASN A 36 30.23 4.14 4.67
N ASP A 37 30.44 4.86 5.78
CA ASP A 37 29.38 5.60 6.44
C ASP A 37 29.53 7.11 6.22
N LEU A 38 28.46 7.86 6.41
CA LEU A 38 28.49 9.30 6.66
C LEU A 38 27.91 9.58 8.05
N GLY A 39 28.46 10.52 8.77
CA GLY A 39 27.93 10.95 10.04
C GLY A 39 28.01 12.47 10.19
N GLY A 40 27.32 13.01 11.17
CA GLY A 40 27.37 14.45 11.45
C GLY A 40 26.26 14.91 12.36
N VAL A 41 26.20 16.21 12.56
CA VAL A 41 25.17 16.89 13.35
C VAL A 41 24.38 17.83 12.43
N VAL A 42 23.08 17.82 12.57
CA VAL A 42 22.17 18.81 11.98
C VAL A 42 21.88 19.88 13.02
N THR A 43 22.16 21.14 12.70
CA THR A 43 21.88 22.29 13.56
C THR A 43 20.93 23.26 12.86
N GLY A 44 19.98 23.79 13.61
CA GLY A 44 19.09 24.86 13.19
C GLY A 44 19.35 26.15 13.98
N ALA A 45 18.49 27.14 13.84
CA ALA A 45 18.61 28.41 14.52
C ALA A 45 18.58 28.30 16.06
N ASN A 46 17.90 27.26 16.58
CA ASN A 46 17.71 27.04 18.01
C ASN A 46 18.59 25.92 18.59
N GLY A 47 19.58 25.46 17.86
CA GLY A 47 20.46 24.36 18.26
C GLY A 47 20.28 23.08 17.44
N PRO A 48 20.57 21.90 18.02
CA PRO A 48 20.43 20.63 17.33
C PRO A 48 19.01 20.34 16.85
N GLU A 49 18.85 19.80 15.64
CA GLU A 49 17.56 19.51 15.01
C GLU A 49 17.22 18.00 15.16
N ALA A 50 16.36 17.70 16.13
CA ALA A 50 15.90 16.35 16.40
C ALA A 50 14.78 15.92 15.45
N GLY A 51 14.77 14.63 15.04
CA GLY A 51 13.70 14.03 14.25
C GLY A 51 13.57 14.63 12.85
N VAL A 52 14.66 15.05 12.23
CA VAL A 52 14.72 15.50 10.84
C VAL A 52 15.38 14.44 9.97
N TRP A 53 15.03 14.39 8.70
CA TRP A 53 15.59 13.45 7.74
C TRP A 53 16.88 14.02 7.14
N VAL A 54 17.92 13.21 7.16
CA VAL A 54 19.13 13.40 6.35
C VAL A 54 19.02 12.48 5.14
N ILE A 55 19.10 13.08 3.97
CA ILE A 55 18.89 12.41 2.68
C ILE A 55 20.19 12.46 1.91
N VAL A 56 20.61 11.31 1.38
CA VAL A 56 21.71 11.22 0.43
C VAL A 56 21.20 10.67 -0.89
N GLU A 57 21.65 11.22 -2.02
CA GLU A 57 21.36 10.67 -3.34
C GLU A 57 22.59 10.68 -4.24
N THR A 58 22.64 9.73 -5.18
CA THR A 58 23.67 9.67 -6.21
C THR A 58 23.12 9.12 -7.53
N SER A 59 23.71 9.55 -8.62
CA SER A 59 23.54 8.98 -9.95
C SER A 59 24.82 8.30 -10.47
N ASP A 60 25.86 8.15 -9.66
CA ASP A 60 27.13 7.52 -10.00
C ASP A 60 27.07 5.98 -9.97
N LEU A 61 25.98 5.42 -9.44
CA LEU A 61 25.72 3.98 -9.45
C LEU A 61 24.99 3.55 -10.73
N PRO A 62 24.95 2.22 -11.04
CA PRO A 62 24.25 1.72 -12.24
C PRO A 62 22.77 2.11 -12.34
N THR A 63 22.11 2.38 -11.20
CA THR A 63 20.81 3.06 -11.18
C THR A 63 20.79 4.15 -10.10
N LYS A 64 19.95 5.16 -10.26
CA LYS A 64 19.82 6.24 -9.28
C LYS A 64 19.48 5.66 -7.90
N PHE A 65 20.19 6.13 -6.89
CA PHE A 65 20.12 5.62 -5.52
C PHE A 65 19.91 6.76 -4.54
N ALA A 66 19.12 6.51 -3.51
CA ALA A 66 19.00 7.38 -2.36
C ALA A 66 18.93 6.58 -1.06
N LYS A 67 19.42 7.15 0.03
CA LYS A 67 19.26 6.59 1.38
C LYS A 67 18.91 7.69 2.35
N ILE A 68 18.08 7.37 3.34
CA ILE A 68 17.48 8.34 4.27
C ILE A 68 17.59 7.79 5.69
N VAL A 69 17.99 8.63 6.62
CA VAL A 69 18.00 8.37 8.07
C VAL A 69 17.41 9.55 8.82
N VAL A 70 17.08 9.35 10.09
CA VAL A 70 16.53 10.37 10.98
C VAL A 70 17.55 10.72 12.04
N THR A 71 17.62 12.00 12.45
CA THR A 71 18.47 12.49 13.52
C THR A 71 17.95 12.08 14.91
N ASP A 72 18.87 11.87 15.85
CA ASP A 72 18.57 11.66 17.28
C ASP A 72 18.17 12.96 18.00
N ASP A 73 18.02 12.92 19.33
CA ASP A 73 17.66 14.10 20.15
C ASP A 73 18.71 15.21 20.17
N GLN A 74 19.97 14.88 19.86
CA GLN A 74 21.08 15.80 19.76
C GLN A 74 21.37 16.25 18.32
N GLY A 75 20.45 15.96 17.38
CA GLY A 75 20.63 16.28 15.96
C GLY A 75 21.69 15.44 15.27
N ARG A 76 22.23 14.38 15.91
CA ARG A 76 23.27 13.52 15.35
C ARG A 76 22.66 12.50 14.40
N TYR A 77 23.42 12.10 13.39
CA TYR A 77 23.02 11.05 12.45
C TYR A 77 24.20 10.19 12.02
N VAL A 78 23.91 8.95 11.71
CA VAL A 78 24.78 8.04 10.96
C VAL A 78 24.02 7.50 9.77
N MET A 79 24.57 7.65 8.58
CA MET A 79 24.10 7.08 7.33
C MET A 79 24.96 5.85 7.02
N PRO A 80 24.51 4.63 7.31
CA PRO A 80 25.35 3.44 7.25
C PRO A 80 25.44 2.86 5.85
N ASP A 81 26.54 2.14 5.59
CA ASP A 81 26.71 1.25 4.44
C ASP A 81 26.37 1.90 3.09
N LEU A 82 27.01 3.01 2.79
CA LEU A 82 26.90 3.67 1.50
C LEU A 82 27.82 3.01 0.47
N PRO A 83 27.32 2.71 -0.73
CA PRO A 83 28.17 2.37 -1.87
C PRO A 83 29.23 3.43 -2.13
N LYS A 84 30.38 3.02 -2.68
CA LYS A 84 31.45 3.96 -3.04
C LYS A 84 31.04 4.79 -4.25
N ALA A 85 30.65 6.05 -4.00
CA ALA A 85 30.19 7.02 -4.99
C ALA A 85 30.30 8.44 -4.42
N GLY A 86 30.10 9.45 -5.25
CA GLY A 86 29.86 10.82 -4.82
C GLY A 86 28.37 11.02 -4.48
N TYR A 87 28.09 11.77 -3.41
CA TYR A 87 26.73 11.99 -2.93
C TYR A 87 26.39 13.46 -2.76
N SER A 88 25.15 13.81 -3.10
CA SER A 88 24.48 15.03 -2.63
C SER A 88 23.78 14.73 -1.31
N VAL A 89 24.03 15.53 -0.26
CA VAL A 89 23.47 15.36 1.09
C VAL A 89 22.73 16.62 1.50
N TRP A 90 21.52 16.48 2.04
CA TRP A 90 20.72 17.61 2.55
C TRP A 90 19.78 17.18 3.68
N VAL A 91 19.15 18.17 4.32
CA VAL A 91 18.20 18.00 5.41
C VAL A 91 16.79 18.35 4.92
N ARG A 92 15.82 17.54 5.33
CA ARG A 92 14.38 17.79 5.21
C ARG A 92 13.69 17.53 6.54
N GLY A 93 12.66 18.31 6.87
CA GLY A 93 11.90 18.10 8.10
C GLY A 93 10.64 18.95 8.17
N TYR A 94 9.70 18.57 9.01
CA TYR A 94 8.51 19.37 9.23
C TYR A 94 8.86 20.68 9.94
N GLY A 95 8.31 21.79 9.43
CA GLY A 95 8.68 23.13 9.85
C GLY A 95 9.92 23.70 9.15
N LEU A 96 10.57 22.93 8.30
CA LEU A 96 11.75 23.31 7.52
C LEU A 96 11.44 23.34 6.03
N VAL A 97 12.33 23.95 5.25
CA VAL A 97 12.50 23.70 3.82
C VAL A 97 13.79 22.91 3.60
N ASP A 98 13.96 22.32 2.41
CA ASP A 98 15.20 21.60 2.08
C ASP A 98 16.42 22.51 2.25
N SER A 99 17.42 22.01 2.94
CA SER A 99 18.71 22.71 3.06
C SER A 99 19.47 22.69 1.73
N PRO A 100 20.47 23.56 1.53
CA PRO A 100 21.41 23.44 0.44
C PRO A 100 22.07 22.03 0.42
N LYS A 101 22.23 21.48 -0.80
CA LYS A 101 22.89 20.17 -0.98
C LYS A 101 24.40 20.32 -0.86
N VAL A 102 25.00 19.47 -0.05
CA VAL A 102 26.46 19.36 0.16
C VAL A 102 26.98 18.15 -0.61
N GLN A 103 28.05 18.32 -1.39
CA GLN A 103 28.72 17.21 -2.08
C GLN A 103 29.72 16.54 -1.15
N THR A 104 29.70 15.21 -1.12
CA THR A 104 30.57 14.42 -0.23
C THR A 104 30.79 12.99 -0.75
N ALA A 105 31.59 12.21 -0.03
CA ALA A 105 31.79 10.79 -0.25
C ALA A 105 31.77 10.05 1.10
N PRO A 106 31.57 8.73 1.14
CA PRO A 106 31.60 7.93 2.37
C PRO A 106 32.92 8.10 3.17
N GLY A 107 32.87 7.80 4.48
CA GLY A 107 33.99 7.91 5.41
C GLY A 107 34.17 9.33 5.95
N ARG A 108 33.20 10.21 5.90
CA ARG A 108 33.32 11.62 6.31
C ARG A 108 32.26 12.03 7.33
N ILE A 109 32.66 12.94 8.21
CA ILE A 109 31.73 13.72 9.06
C ILE A 109 31.27 14.94 8.26
N VAL A 110 29.97 15.10 8.12
CA VAL A 110 29.31 16.18 7.38
C VAL A 110 28.26 16.84 8.28
N ASN A 111 28.61 17.98 8.86
CA ASN A 111 27.64 18.77 9.62
C ASN A 111 26.77 19.58 8.67
N LEU A 112 25.46 19.61 8.93
CA LEU A 112 24.45 20.24 8.09
C LEU A 112 23.69 21.31 8.85
N SER A 113 23.24 22.34 8.13
CA SER A 113 22.40 23.40 8.68
C SER A 113 20.97 23.26 8.17
N ALA A 114 20.02 23.09 9.07
CA ALA A 114 18.61 23.10 8.75
C ALA A 114 18.12 24.52 8.41
N VAL A 115 17.20 24.62 7.48
CA VAL A 115 16.62 25.91 7.04
C VAL A 115 15.17 25.96 7.46
N VAL A 116 14.85 26.85 8.41
CA VAL A 116 13.47 27.06 8.86
C VAL A 116 12.62 27.59 7.70
N ALA A 117 11.43 27.03 7.54
CA ALA A 117 10.52 27.47 6.50
C ALA A 117 10.15 28.97 6.69
N PRO A 118 10.27 29.80 5.65
CA PRO A 118 10.03 31.24 5.79
C PRO A 118 8.56 31.59 6.05
N THR A 119 7.65 30.69 5.69
CA THR A 119 6.20 30.85 5.93
C THR A 119 5.55 29.51 6.26
N PRO A 120 4.37 29.50 6.92
CA PRO A 120 3.59 28.26 7.10
C PRO A 120 3.27 27.55 5.78
N ALA A 121 3.04 28.28 4.70
CA ALA A 121 2.79 27.71 3.38
C ALA A 121 4.02 26.95 2.85
N ALA A 122 5.22 27.50 2.99
CA ALA A 122 6.46 26.84 2.62
C ALA A 122 6.70 25.57 3.45
N ALA A 123 6.39 25.58 4.75
CA ALA A 123 6.46 24.40 5.59
C ALA A 123 5.47 23.30 5.14
N ALA A 124 4.25 23.71 4.80
CA ALA A 124 3.18 22.80 4.42
C ALA A 124 3.44 22.07 3.08
N GLU A 125 4.32 22.59 2.22
CA GLU A 125 4.71 21.91 0.98
C GLU A 125 5.31 20.51 1.22
N TYR A 126 5.89 20.25 2.40
CA TYR A 126 6.49 18.98 2.80
C TYR A 126 5.55 18.09 3.63
N TYR A 127 4.29 18.50 3.83
CA TYR A 127 3.33 17.68 4.56
C TYR A 127 2.86 16.51 3.70
N PRO A 128 2.64 15.32 4.32
CA PRO A 128 2.05 14.19 3.62
C PRO A 128 0.71 14.51 3.00
N ALA A 129 0.38 13.80 1.94
CA ALA A 129 -0.84 13.99 1.17
C ALA A 129 -2.11 14.01 2.04
N ILE A 130 -2.16 13.24 3.14
CA ILE A 130 -3.32 13.17 4.05
C ILE A 130 -3.72 14.52 4.63
N TYR A 131 -2.76 15.40 4.91
CA TYR A 131 -3.03 16.73 5.48
C TYR A 131 -3.75 17.64 4.48
N TRP A 132 -3.35 17.57 3.21
CA TRP A 132 -4.00 18.30 2.13
C TRP A 132 -5.32 17.66 1.70
N TYR A 133 -5.38 16.32 1.70
CA TYR A 133 -6.59 15.58 1.40
C TYR A 133 -7.68 15.80 2.45
N SER A 134 -7.30 15.94 3.73
CA SER A 134 -8.25 16.22 4.81
C SER A 134 -8.99 17.54 4.66
N MET A 135 -8.48 18.46 3.83
CA MET A 135 -9.18 19.71 3.50
C MET A 135 -10.36 19.52 2.55
N LEU A 136 -10.53 18.33 1.93
CA LEU A 136 -11.69 18.05 1.09
C LEU A 136 -12.95 18.01 1.97
N ALA A 137 -13.93 18.85 1.66
CA ALA A 137 -15.22 18.90 2.35
C ALA A 137 -16.19 17.92 1.68
N VAL A 138 -16.51 16.81 2.35
CA VAL A 138 -17.51 15.85 1.85
C VAL A 138 -18.92 16.33 2.18
N PRO A 139 -19.96 15.85 1.48
CA PRO A 139 -21.34 16.17 1.81
C PRO A 139 -21.67 15.79 3.26
N ASP A 140 -22.38 16.69 3.97
CA ASP A 140 -22.81 16.45 5.34
C ASP A 140 -23.78 15.24 5.41
N LYS A 141 -23.86 14.60 6.59
CA LYS A 141 -24.76 13.47 6.82
C LYS A 141 -26.21 13.78 6.50
N SER A 142 -26.65 15.01 6.72
CA SER A 142 -28.01 15.46 6.40
C SER A 142 -28.33 15.47 4.91
N ALA A 143 -27.33 15.39 4.05
CA ALA A 143 -27.52 15.26 2.60
C ALA A 143 -27.94 13.84 2.16
N PHE A 144 -27.93 12.89 3.07
CA PHE A 144 -28.31 11.49 2.81
C PHE A 144 -29.62 11.10 3.52
N PRO A 145 -30.43 10.18 2.95
CA PRO A 145 -30.22 9.46 1.69
C PRO A 145 -30.42 10.34 0.46
N GLY A 146 -29.88 9.88 -0.68
CA GLY A 146 -30.09 10.52 -1.96
C GLY A 146 -31.54 10.38 -2.44
N THR A 147 -32.11 11.46 -2.93
CA THR A 147 -33.49 11.51 -3.42
C THR A 147 -33.60 11.82 -4.92
N GLY A 148 -32.47 11.85 -5.63
CA GLY A 148 -32.38 12.09 -7.06
C GLY A 148 -32.39 13.57 -7.45
N ALA A 149 -32.37 13.85 -8.74
CA ALA A 149 -32.20 15.19 -9.30
C ALA A 149 -33.36 16.15 -8.90
N ASP A 150 -34.59 15.67 -8.82
CA ASP A 150 -35.76 16.45 -8.42
C ASP A 150 -35.88 16.65 -6.89
N GLY A 151 -35.01 16.02 -6.12
CA GLY A 151 -34.95 16.12 -4.68
C GLY A 151 -33.72 16.92 -4.21
N ASN A 152 -32.85 16.24 -3.42
CA ASN A 152 -31.59 16.86 -2.91
C ASN A 152 -30.42 16.79 -3.92
N GLY A 153 -30.62 16.24 -5.10
CA GLY A 153 -29.63 16.09 -6.16
C GLY A 153 -28.58 15.00 -5.90
N MET A 154 -28.68 14.27 -4.78
CA MET A 154 -27.80 13.12 -4.52
C MET A 154 -28.34 11.88 -5.21
N PRO A 155 -27.50 11.01 -5.81
CA PRO A 155 -27.97 9.78 -6.45
C PRO A 155 -28.81 8.90 -5.51
N VAL A 156 -29.90 8.35 -6.02
CA VAL A 156 -30.86 7.53 -5.25
C VAL A 156 -30.19 6.31 -4.58
N GLY A 157 -29.11 5.79 -5.11
CA GLY A 157 -28.36 4.66 -4.52
C GLY A 157 -27.43 5.03 -3.35
N LEU A 158 -27.20 6.31 -3.09
CA LEU A 158 -26.36 6.78 -1.99
C LEU A 158 -27.20 6.99 -0.72
N ASN A 159 -27.20 5.99 0.16
CA ASN A 159 -28.06 5.99 1.36
C ASN A 159 -27.41 6.68 2.57
N ASN A 160 -26.06 6.80 2.59
CA ASN A 160 -25.32 7.38 3.71
C ASN A 160 -23.96 7.93 3.28
N GLN A 161 -23.34 8.73 4.16
CA GLN A 161 -22.03 9.32 3.94
C GLN A 161 -20.91 8.27 3.77
N ALA A 162 -21.02 7.11 4.43
CA ALA A 162 -20.03 6.04 4.33
C ALA A 162 -19.90 5.48 2.90
N GLN A 163 -21.02 5.36 2.17
CA GLN A 163 -21.00 4.97 0.75
C GLN A 163 -20.28 6.03 -0.12
N TRP A 164 -20.49 7.31 0.16
CA TRP A 164 -19.76 8.38 -0.51
C TRP A 164 -18.26 8.26 -0.25
N LEU A 165 -17.86 8.12 1.02
CA LEU A 165 -16.47 7.98 1.43
C LEU A 165 -15.79 6.76 0.81
N ASP A 166 -16.50 5.64 0.69
CA ASP A 166 -15.98 4.44 0.06
C ASP A 166 -15.53 4.69 -1.38
N VAL A 167 -16.29 5.48 -2.14
CA VAL A 167 -15.96 5.82 -3.54
C VAL A 167 -14.76 6.76 -3.64
N ILE A 168 -14.66 7.79 -2.83
CA ILE A 168 -13.51 8.72 -2.90
C ILE A 168 -12.22 8.17 -2.29
N LYS A 169 -12.32 7.10 -1.50
CA LYS A 169 -11.19 6.42 -0.86
C LYS A 169 -10.80 5.14 -1.63
N THR A 170 -10.61 4.05 -0.94
CA THR A 170 -9.98 2.83 -1.44
C THR A 170 -10.75 2.06 -2.52
N ASN A 171 -12.06 2.27 -2.66
CA ASN A 171 -12.86 1.61 -3.70
C ASN A 171 -13.14 2.48 -4.94
N GLY A 172 -12.49 3.63 -5.05
CA GLY A 172 -12.63 4.51 -6.19
C GLY A 172 -11.39 5.34 -6.50
N CYS A 173 -11.38 6.62 -6.12
CA CYS A 173 -10.33 7.56 -6.54
C CYS A 173 -8.93 7.16 -6.06
N TYR A 174 -8.82 6.71 -4.82
CA TYR A 174 -7.54 6.33 -4.21
C TYR A 174 -6.97 4.99 -4.70
N THR A 175 -7.67 4.26 -5.57
CA THR A 175 -7.14 3.03 -6.16
C THR A 175 -5.97 3.28 -7.12
N CYS A 176 -5.88 4.50 -7.66
CA CYS A 176 -4.94 4.85 -8.73
C CYS A 176 -4.11 6.08 -8.41
N HIS A 177 -4.66 7.02 -7.62
CA HIS A 177 -4.07 8.32 -7.33
C HIS A 177 -3.94 8.54 -5.84
N GLN A 178 -2.84 9.17 -5.43
CA GLN A 178 -2.70 9.73 -4.10
C GLN A 178 -3.32 11.15 -4.10
N LEU A 179 -4.58 11.28 -3.64
CA LEU A 179 -5.20 12.58 -3.48
C LEU A 179 -4.53 13.36 -2.35
N GLY A 180 -4.29 14.65 -2.58
CA GLY A 180 -3.59 15.54 -1.64
C GLY A 180 -2.12 15.77 -1.97
N ASN A 181 -1.48 14.96 -2.82
CA ASN A 181 -0.16 15.30 -3.32
C ASN A 181 -0.22 16.56 -4.22
N LYS A 182 0.94 17.19 -4.49
CA LYS A 182 1.00 18.47 -5.22
C LYS A 182 0.31 18.39 -6.58
N ALA A 183 0.50 17.30 -7.30
CA ALA A 183 -0.08 17.13 -8.63
C ALA A 183 -1.61 17.01 -8.60
N THR A 184 -2.20 16.46 -7.54
CA THR A 184 -3.65 16.29 -7.44
C THR A 184 -4.35 17.51 -6.81
N ARG A 185 -3.70 18.20 -5.86
CA ARG A 185 -4.28 19.39 -5.18
C ARG A 185 -4.15 20.70 -5.94
N THR A 186 -3.51 20.68 -7.13
CA THR A 186 -3.37 21.86 -7.99
C THR A 186 -3.95 21.61 -9.37
N ILE A 187 -4.44 22.65 -10.02
CA ILE A 187 -4.80 22.63 -11.45
C ILE A 187 -3.54 23.08 -12.22
N PRO A 188 -2.87 22.16 -12.97
CA PRO A 188 -1.64 22.55 -13.68
C PRO A 188 -1.96 23.47 -14.86
N PRO A 189 -1.18 24.55 -15.10
CA PRO A 189 -1.41 25.48 -16.21
C PRO A 189 -1.46 24.80 -17.58
N GLY A 190 -0.69 23.73 -17.75
CA GLY A 190 -0.66 22.93 -18.99
C GLY A 190 -1.95 22.16 -19.30
N LEU A 191 -2.91 22.08 -18.35
CA LEU A 191 -4.19 21.42 -18.59
C LEU A 191 -5.05 22.20 -19.59
N GLY A 192 -4.94 23.51 -19.62
CA GLY A 192 -5.67 24.43 -20.50
C GLY A 192 -6.27 25.61 -19.72
N ASN A 193 -7.00 26.46 -20.45
CA ASN A 193 -7.77 27.56 -19.89
C ASN A 193 -9.24 27.13 -19.79
N PHE A 194 -9.86 27.37 -18.65
CA PHE A 194 -11.23 26.96 -18.36
C PHE A 194 -12.02 28.12 -17.78
N SER A 195 -13.33 28.10 -17.94
CA SER A 195 -14.23 29.08 -17.34
C SER A 195 -14.39 28.89 -15.83
N SER A 196 -14.13 27.66 -15.34
CA SER A 196 -14.20 27.32 -13.92
C SER A 196 -13.27 26.15 -13.58
N SER A 197 -12.92 26.00 -12.30
CA SER A 197 -12.15 24.88 -11.81
C SER A 197 -12.92 23.57 -11.92
N ALA A 198 -14.24 23.57 -11.89
CA ALA A 198 -15.07 22.40 -12.12
C ALA A 198 -14.93 21.88 -13.57
N GLU A 199 -14.89 22.77 -14.55
CA GLU A 199 -14.61 22.42 -15.95
C GLU A 199 -13.18 21.84 -16.11
N ALA A 200 -12.19 22.43 -15.44
CA ALA A 200 -10.82 21.94 -15.41
C ALA A 200 -10.76 20.51 -14.83
N TRP A 201 -11.47 20.25 -13.75
CA TRP A 201 -11.58 18.90 -13.16
C TRP A 201 -12.27 17.91 -14.09
N GLY A 202 -13.35 18.32 -14.78
CA GLY A 202 -14.02 17.51 -15.80
C GLY A 202 -13.03 17.09 -16.90
N ARG A 203 -12.26 18.06 -17.42
CA ARG A 203 -11.23 17.78 -18.44
C ARG A 203 -10.13 16.87 -17.95
N ARG A 204 -9.72 17.01 -16.69
CA ARG A 204 -8.70 16.17 -16.06
C ARG A 204 -9.13 14.72 -15.97
N ILE A 205 -10.36 14.47 -15.47
CA ILE A 205 -10.93 13.14 -15.30
C ILE A 205 -11.13 12.45 -16.66
N MET A 206 -11.46 13.19 -17.70
CA MET A 206 -11.61 12.68 -19.06
C MET A 206 -10.28 12.60 -19.83
N SER A 207 -9.13 12.52 -19.15
CA SER A 207 -7.82 12.47 -19.82
C SER A 207 -7.17 11.10 -19.73
N GLY A 208 -6.55 10.64 -20.83
CA GLY A 208 -5.72 9.44 -20.90
C GLY A 208 -6.52 8.13 -20.89
N GLN A 209 -5.81 7.02 -20.84
CA GLN A 209 -6.36 5.68 -21.00
C GLN A 209 -7.19 5.20 -19.79
N ALA A 210 -7.08 5.86 -18.63
CA ALA A 210 -7.89 5.56 -17.43
C ALA A 210 -9.18 6.39 -17.32
N MET A 211 -9.52 7.22 -18.33
CA MET A 211 -10.67 8.12 -18.27
C MET A 211 -11.99 7.40 -17.95
N ASN A 212 -12.24 6.22 -18.55
CA ASN A 212 -13.48 5.48 -18.32
C ASN A 212 -13.59 5.03 -16.87
N GLN A 213 -12.50 4.58 -16.25
CA GLN A 213 -12.47 4.20 -14.84
C GLN A 213 -12.74 5.40 -13.93
N MET A 214 -12.13 6.55 -14.23
CA MET A 214 -12.36 7.80 -13.48
C MET A 214 -13.79 8.27 -13.61
N MET A 215 -14.35 8.29 -14.83
CA MET A 215 -15.74 8.70 -15.10
C MET A 215 -16.74 7.76 -14.41
N ASN A 216 -16.52 6.45 -14.45
CA ASN A 216 -17.38 5.48 -13.78
C ASN A 216 -17.41 5.67 -12.25
N ASN A 217 -16.29 6.06 -11.63
CA ASN A 217 -16.26 6.34 -10.20
C ASN A 217 -16.95 7.67 -9.85
N ILE A 218 -16.71 8.72 -10.63
CA ILE A 218 -17.37 10.02 -10.44
C ILE A 218 -18.88 9.92 -10.64
N ALA A 219 -19.34 9.13 -11.60
CA ALA A 219 -20.77 8.92 -11.86
C ALA A 219 -21.54 8.33 -10.66
N LYS A 220 -20.86 7.55 -9.81
CA LYS A 220 -21.46 7.03 -8.57
C LYS A 220 -21.79 8.13 -7.54
N LEU A 221 -21.13 9.29 -7.65
CA LEU A 221 -21.22 10.40 -6.70
C LEU A 221 -22.10 11.55 -7.17
N ASP A 222 -22.69 11.48 -8.36
CA ASP A 222 -23.14 12.59 -9.19
C ASP A 222 -21.97 13.43 -9.74
N VAL A 223 -21.88 13.50 -11.07
CA VAL A 223 -20.73 14.10 -11.76
C VAL A 223 -20.58 15.58 -11.39
N GLU A 224 -21.65 16.35 -11.48
CA GLU A 224 -21.61 17.80 -11.25
C GLU A 224 -21.21 18.14 -9.82
N ARG A 225 -21.83 17.45 -8.85
CA ARG A 225 -21.56 17.65 -7.42
C ARG A 225 -20.12 17.27 -7.08
N ALA A 226 -19.64 16.14 -7.57
CA ALA A 226 -18.27 15.70 -7.32
C ALA A 226 -17.23 16.65 -7.94
N LEU A 227 -17.46 17.13 -9.17
CA LEU A 227 -16.57 18.11 -9.79
C LEU A 227 -16.55 19.44 -9.05
N LYS A 228 -17.70 19.92 -8.56
CA LYS A 228 -17.78 21.13 -7.70
C LYS A 228 -17.01 20.95 -6.38
N LEU A 229 -17.11 19.78 -5.77
CA LEU A 229 -16.43 19.47 -4.52
C LEU A 229 -14.90 19.47 -4.70
N PHE A 230 -14.38 18.87 -5.75
CA PHE A 230 -12.95 18.90 -6.07
C PHE A 230 -12.50 20.32 -6.49
N ALA A 231 -13.34 21.07 -7.20
CA ALA A 231 -13.06 22.45 -7.55
C ALA A 231 -12.94 23.35 -6.31
N ASP A 232 -13.91 23.30 -5.40
CA ASP A 232 -13.87 24.05 -4.13
C ASP A 232 -12.59 23.72 -3.33
N TRP A 233 -12.24 22.46 -3.24
CA TRP A 233 -11.02 22.03 -2.56
C TRP A 233 -9.76 22.68 -3.15
N THR A 234 -9.58 22.60 -4.48
CA THR A 234 -8.39 23.16 -5.15
C THR A 234 -8.41 24.69 -5.18
N ASP A 235 -9.59 25.30 -5.25
CA ASP A 235 -9.74 26.76 -5.22
C ASP A 235 -9.37 27.35 -3.85
N ARG A 236 -9.82 26.73 -2.76
CA ARG A 236 -9.42 27.11 -1.41
C ARG A 236 -7.91 27.01 -1.19
N ILE A 237 -7.29 25.92 -1.67
CA ILE A 237 -5.83 25.77 -1.60
C ILE A 237 -5.13 26.83 -2.45
N SER A 238 -5.60 27.10 -3.66
CA SER A 238 -5.05 28.14 -4.53
C SER A 238 -5.19 29.55 -3.94
N ALA A 239 -6.25 29.80 -3.18
CA ALA A 239 -6.46 31.03 -2.41
C ALA A 239 -5.60 31.14 -1.13
N GLY A 240 -4.75 30.15 -0.85
CA GLY A 240 -3.83 30.16 0.29
C GLY A 240 -4.30 29.42 1.53
N ALA A 241 -5.41 28.65 1.46
CA ALA A 241 -5.82 27.82 2.58
C ALA A 241 -4.79 26.71 2.84
N LEU A 242 -4.51 26.47 4.11
CA LEU A 242 -3.54 25.47 4.59
C LEU A 242 -4.24 24.39 5.42
N PRO A 243 -3.61 23.20 5.55
CA PRO A 243 -4.07 22.17 6.48
C PRO A 243 -4.22 22.72 7.91
N SER A 244 -5.27 22.31 8.60
CA SER A 244 -5.60 22.78 9.96
C SER A 244 -4.63 22.26 11.04
N SER A 245 -3.85 21.25 10.74
CA SER A 245 -2.84 20.65 11.62
C SER A 245 -1.55 20.39 10.84
N GLN A 246 -0.47 20.23 11.57
CA GLN A 246 0.84 19.87 11.01
C GLN A 246 1.26 18.47 11.46
N PRO A 247 2.04 17.74 10.65
CA PRO A 247 2.56 16.45 11.04
C PRO A 247 3.61 16.57 12.15
N SER A 248 3.65 15.58 13.03
CA SER A 248 4.72 15.44 14.01
C SER A 248 5.99 14.91 13.34
N ARG A 249 7.15 15.41 13.77
CA ARG A 249 8.45 14.82 13.40
C ARG A 249 8.57 13.39 13.92
N PRO A 250 9.34 12.50 13.26
CA PRO A 250 9.60 11.15 13.75
C PRO A 250 10.03 11.11 15.21
N GLN A 251 9.48 10.17 15.98
CA GLN A 251 9.74 9.98 17.39
C GLN A 251 9.98 8.50 17.72
N GLY A 252 10.70 8.25 18.82
CA GLY A 252 10.93 6.89 19.29
C GLY A 252 11.49 5.98 18.18
N VAL A 253 10.86 4.83 18.01
CA VAL A 253 11.25 3.80 17.03
C VAL A 253 11.25 4.30 15.57
N GLU A 254 10.43 5.31 15.23
CA GLU A 254 10.42 5.88 13.88
C GLU A 254 11.76 6.52 13.48
N ARG A 255 12.56 6.97 14.45
CA ARG A 255 13.90 7.51 14.21
C ARG A 255 14.94 6.44 13.86
N ASN A 256 14.63 5.19 14.14
CA ASN A 256 15.48 4.06 13.87
C ASN A 256 15.34 3.51 12.44
N VAL A 257 14.39 4.04 11.66
CA VAL A 257 14.11 3.59 10.31
C VAL A 257 15.17 4.10 9.34
N VAL A 258 15.76 3.20 8.58
CA VAL A 258 16.62 3.48 7.42
C VAL A 258 15.83 3.16 6.16
N VAL A 259 15.69 4.12 5.25
CA VAL A 259 15.01 3.95 3.98
C VAL A 259 16.02 4.00 2.85
N THR A 260 16.02 2.99 1.99
CA THR A 260 16.88 2.93 0.79
C THR A 260 16.02 2.82 -0.45
N LEU A 261 16.34 3.59 -1.50
CA LEU A 261 15.55 3.66 -2.72
C LEU A 261 16.44 3.47 -3.96
N TRP A 262 15.88 2.83 -4.98
CA TRP A 262 16.47 2.67 -6.31
C TRP A 262 15.43 2.99 -7.37
N ASP A 263 15.81 3.75 -8.40
CA ASP A 263 15.00 3.86 -9.61
C ASP A 263 15.06 2.53 -10.38
N TRP A 264 13.94 2.04 -10.91
CA TRP A 264 13.93 0.74 -11.57
C TRP A 264 12.99 0.56 -12.76
N ALA A 265 12.29 1.58 -13.14
CA ALA A 265 11.32 1.51 -14.25
C ALA A 265 11.33 2.79 -15.08
N GLY A 266 10.62 2.80 -16.19
CA GLY A 266 10.48 3.97 -17.04
C GLY A 266 9.51 5.03 -16.49
N PRO A 267 9.55 6.28 -16.99
CA PRO A 267 8.70 7.37 -16.49
C PRO A 267 7.22 7.23 -16.88
N LYS A 268 6.87 6.29 -17.73
CA LYS A 268 5.50 5.96 -18.12
C LYS A 268 5.00 4.65 -17.50
N ASP A 269 5.89 3.91 -16.83
CA ASP A 269 5.61 2.58 -16.32
C ASP A 269 4.80 2.68 -15.03
N TYR A 270 3.69 1.97 -15.00
CA TYR A 270 2.87 1.80 -13.83
C TYR A 270 3.29 0.53 -13.09
N LEU A 271 4.04 0.68 -12.01
CA LEU A 271 4.38 -0.41 -11.11
C LEU A 271 3.18 -0.69 -10.22
N HIS A 272 2.85 -1.97 -10.03
CA HIS A 272 1.80 -2.36 -9.11
C HIS A 272 2.39 -2.95 -7.83
N ASP A 273 3.13 -4.04 -7.94
CA ASP A 273 3.71 -4.76 -6.81
C ASP A 273 5.19 -5.07 -7.06
N GLU A 274 5.90 -5.43 -6.02
CA GLU A 274 7.21 -6.08 -6.04
C GLU A 274 7.16 -7.37 -5.21
N ILE A 275 8.22 -8.18 -5.33
CA ILE A 275 8.44 -9.35 -4.49
C ILE A 275 9.93 -9.58 -4.25
N SER A 276 10.30 -9.88 -3.01
CA SER A 276 11.68 -10.13 -2.60
C SER A 276 11.96 -11.58 -2.18
N THR A 277 10.92 -12.31 -1.72
CA THR A 277 11.07 -13.65 -1.16
C THR A 277 9.74 -14.44 -1.20
N ASP A 278 9.78 -15.72 -0.82
CA ASP A 278 8.59 -16.48 -0.44
C ASP A 278 8.18 -16.12 0.99
N LYS A 279 6.99 -15.60 1.18
CA LYS A 279 6.47 -15.20 2.49
C LYS A 279 6.56 -16.33 3.53
N ARG A 280 6.37 -17.60 3.13
CA ARG A 280 6.42 -18.78 4.01
C ARG A 280 7.85 -19.10 4.44
N HIS A 281 8.84 -18.67 3.64
CA HIS A 281 10.27 -18.92 3.82
C HIS A 281 11.07 -17.62 3.60
N PRO A 282 11.06 -16.68 4.54
CA PRO A 282 11.60 -15.33 4.33
C PRO A 282 13.12 -15.26 4.15
N THR A 283 13.84 -16.36 4.31
CA THR A 283 15.27 -16.51 3.97
C THR A 283 15.51 -16.98 2.54
N LEU A 284 14.46 -17.39 1.84
CA LEU A 284 14.57 -17.72 0.43
C LEU A 284 14.98 -16.46 -0.35
N ASN A 285 15.81 -16.63 -1.37
CA ASN A 285 16.31 -15.52 -2.19
C ASN A 285 17.10 -14.46 -1.40
N ALA A 286 17.78 -14.86 -0.31
CA ALA A 286 18.63 -13.97 0.49
C ALA A 286 19.66 -13.25 -0.39
N ASN A 287 19.75 -11.92 -0.28
CA ASN A 287 20.56 -11.03 -1.13
C ASN A 287 20.25 -11.14 -2.65
N GLY A 288 19.18 -11.82 -3.02
CA GLY A 288 18.81 -12.04 -4.42
C GLY A 288 18.05 -10.88 -5.06
N LEU A 289 17.64 -11.11 -6.31
CA LEU A 289 16.96 -10.12 -7.13
C LEU A 289 15.56 -9.80 -6.60
N ILE A 290 15.13 -8.55 -6.77
CA ILE A 290 13.77 -8.08 -6.51
C ILE A 290 13.04 -7.98 -7.84
N PHE A 291 11.80 -8.45 -7.90
CA PHE A 291 11.00 -8.46 -9.13
C PHE A 291 9.77 -7.57 -8.97
N GLY A 292 9.46 -6.76 -9.98
CA GLY A 292 8.27 -5.92 -10.01
C GLY A 292 7.28 -6.36 -11.08
N SER A 293 6.04 -5.85 -11.00
CA SER A 293 5.00 -6.02 -12.00
C SER A 293 4.55 -4.68 -12.58
N THR A 294 4.34 -4.63 -13.90
CA THR A 294 3.88 -3.47 -14.66
C THR A 294 2.49 -3.73 -15.21
N GLU A 295 1.47 -3.35 -14.44
CA GLU A 295 0.09 -3.52 -14.88
C GLU A 295 -0.25 -2.51 -15.99
N GLU A 296 -0.97 -2.94 -17.02
CA GLU A 296 -1.47 -2.13 -18.15
C GLU A 296 -0.40 -1.36 -18.95
N SER A 297 0.71 -0.94 -18.33
CA SER A 297 1.62 0.03 -18.94
C SER A 297 2.57 -0.58 -19.97
N THR A 298 3.20 -1.70 -19.67
CA THR A 298 4.18 -2.36 -20.54
C THR A 298 4.30 -3.84 -20.24
N ASP A 299 4.83 -4.61 -21.19
CA ASP A 299 5.19 -6.01 -20.98
C ASP A 299 6.59 -6.18 -20.37
N LEU A 300 7.27 -5.09 -20.06
CA LEU A 300 8.59 -5.10 -19.42
C LEU A 300 8.43 -5.05 -17.90
N PHE A 301 8.80 -6.11 -17.19
CA PHE A 301 8.87 -6.10 -15.73
C PHE A 301 10.27 -5.74 -15.24
N PRO A 302 10.37 -4.88 -14.20
CA PRO A 302 11.65 -4.47 -13.67
C PRO A 302 12.22 -5.52 -12.73
N ILE A 303 13.54 -5.58 -12.67
CA ILE A 303 14.34 -6.44 -11.82
C ILE A 303 15.44 -5.59 -11.19
N LEU A 304 15.51 -5.55 -9.85
CA LEU A 304 16.62 -4.91 -9.14
C LEU A 304 17.58 -5.98 -8.61
N ASP A 305 18.87 -5.78 -8.89
CA ASP A 305 19.96 -6.39 -8.14
C ASP A 305 20.37 -5.41 -7.02
N PRO A 306 19.97 -5.67 -5.76
CA PRO A 306 20.24 -4.73 -4.67
C PRO A 306 21.70 -4.74 -4.22
N VAL A 307 22.45 -5.80 -4.53
CA VAL A 307 23.89 -5.92 -4.18
C VAL A 307 24.74 -5.09 -5.14
N ASN A 308 24.44 -5.14 -6.44
CA ASN A 308 25.15 -4.41 -7.47
C ASN A 308 24.51 -3.04 -7.80
N HIS A 309 23.42 -2.67 -7.11
CA HIS A 309 22.66 -1.43 -7.33
C HIS A 309 22.24 -1.25 -8.80
N LYS A 310 21.81 -2.33 -9.44
CA LYS A 310 21.54 -2.36 -10.87
C LYS A 310 20.08 -2.78 -11.16
N ALA A 311 19.32 -1.88 -11.75
CA ALA A 311 18.01 -2.18 -12.28
C ALA A 311 18.11 -2.63 -13.76
N THR A 312 17.32 -3.62 -14.12
CA THR A 312 17.15 -4.13 -15.49
C THR A 312 15.68 -4.40 -15.74
N GLN A 313 15.31 -4.68 -16.97
CA GLN A 313 13.95 -5.06 -17.33
C GLN A 313 13.98 -6.31 -18.22
N LYS A 314 12.95 -7.15 -18.08
CA LYS A 314 12.75 -8.32 -18.94
C LYS A 314 11.33 -8.33 -19.48
N ARG A 315 11.16 -8.79 -20.73
CA ARG A 315 9.84 -8.87 -21.36
C ARG A 315 9.12 -10.17 -20.95
N MET A 316 7.89 -10.00 -20.46
CA MET A 316 6.93 -11.09 -20.32
C MET A 316 6.35 -11.45 -21.71
N LEU A 317 5.91 -12.67 -21.85
CA LEU A 317 5.44 -13.22 -23.11
C LEU A 317 3.92 -13.45 -23.06
N VAL A 318 3.30 -13.41 -24.23
CA VAL A 318 1.97 -13.97 -24.48
C VAL A 318 2.11 -15.24 -25.34
N ARG A 319 1.18 -16.17 -25.20
CA ARG A 319 1.13 -17.38 -26.03
C ARG A 319 0.48 -17.09 -27.38
N ASP A 320 -0.49 -16.17 -27.40
CA ASP A 320 -1.23 -15.78 -28.59
C ASP A 320 -1.06 -14.27 -28.86
N PRO A 321 -0.57 -13.89 -30.04
CA PRO A 321 -0.38 -12.49 -30.42
C PRO A 321 -1.69 -11.67 -30.50
N ASN A 322 -2.87 -12.35 -30.61
CA ASN A 322 -4.16 -11.69 -30.57
C ASN A 322 -4.63 -11.32 -29.14
N THR A 323 -3.79 -11.54 -28.14
CA THR A 323 -4.06 -11.10 -26.76
C THR A 323 -4.34 -9.59 -26.75
N PRO A 324 -5.45 -9.13 -26.15
CA PRO A 324 -5.80 -7.71 -26.12
C PRO A 324 -4.71 -6.86 -25.45
N SER A 325 -4.41 -5.71 -26.06
CA SER A 325 -3.46 -4.73 -25.53
C SER A 325 -4.16 -3.55 -24.86
N SER A 326 -3.57 -2.99 -23.84
CA SER A 326 -4.00 -1.73 -23.20
C SER A 326 -3.96 -0.54 -24.16
N LYS A 327 -3.23 -0.63 -25.26
CA LYS A 327 -3.20 0.37 -26.33
C LYS A 327 -4.59 0.63 -26.93
N ASN A 328 -5.45 -0.37 -26.91
CA ASN A 328 -6.80 -0.30 -27.48
C ASN A 328 -7.84 0.30 -26.53
N ASN A 329 -7.44 0.68 -25.31
CA ASN A 329 -8.36 1.34 -24.38
C ASN A 329 -8.80 2.69 -24.96
N PRO A 330 -10.11 2.98 -24.99
CA PRO A 330 -10.59 4.30 -25.41
C PRO A 330 -9.98 5.40 -24.55
N MET A 331 -9.58 6.51 -25.19
CA MET A 331 -8.98 7.64 -24.47
C MET A 331 -9.29 8.98 -25.12
N GLN A 332 -9.31 10.03 -24.30
CA GLN A 332 -9.12 11.41 -24.72
C GLN A 332 -7.62 11.76 -24.62
N PRO A 333 -7.08 12.68 -25.44
CA PRO A 333 -5.70 13.11 -25.33
C PRO A 333 -5.33 13.52 -23.91
N SER A 334 -4.21 13.03 -23.40
CA SER A 334 -3.64 13.51 -22.16
C SER A 334 -2.92 14.83 -22.39
N ARG A 335 -3.20 15.87 -21.60
CA ARG A 335 -2.45 17.13 -21.64
C ARG A 335 -0.99 16.98 -21.23
N TYR A 336 -0.68 15.88 -20.56
CA TYR A 336 0.68 15.58 -20.11
C TYR A 336 1.50 14.81 -21.15
N TRP A 337 0.89 13.80 -21.81
CA TRP A 337 1.57 12.87 -22.72
C TRP A 337 1.25 13.10 -24.19
N GLY A 338 0.21 13.84 -24.52
CA GLY A 338 -0.24 14.08 -25.89
C GLY A 338 -1.40 13.17 -26.31
N PRO A 339 -1.59 13.04 -27.66
CA PRO A 339 -2.74 12.33 -28.21
C PRO A 339 -2.63 10.81 -28.21
N ASP A 340 -1.42 10.25 -28.10
CA ASP A 340 -1.18 8.83 -28.28
C ASP A 340 -1.30 8.04 -26.96
N PRO A 341 -1.73 6.77 -27.03
CA PRO A 341 -1.66 5.86 -25.90
C PRO A 341 -0.21 5.69 -25.41
N ILE A 342 0.00 5.80 -24.09
CA ILE A 342 1.32 5.58 -23.47
C ILE A 342 1.48 4.17 -22.92
N TRP A 343 0.36 3.48 -22.66
CA TRP A 343 0.31 2.11 -22.15
C TRP A 343 -0.10 1.16 -23.27
N ASP A 344 0.66 0.07 -23.42
CA ASP A 344 0.49 -0.88 -24.52
C ASP A 344 0.60 -2.36 -24.13
N SER A 345 0.61 -2.66 -22.82
CA SER A 345 0.79 -4.04 -22.35
C SER A 345 -0.28 -5.00 -22.89
N GLN A 346 0.16 -6.14 -23.41
CA GLN A 346 -0.67 -7.31 -23.67
C GLN A 346 -0.77 -8.21 -22.45
N THR A 347 0.31 -8.36 -21.68
CA THR A 347 0.40 -9.27 -20.53
C THR A 347 -0.28 -8.73 -19.29
N SER A 348 -0.32 -7.40 -19.10
CA SER A 348 -0.94 -6.76 -17.92
C SER A 348 -0.59 -7.49 -16.62
N MET A 349 0.72 -7.61 -16.37
CA MET A 349 1.26 -8.35 -15.22
C MET A 349 0.83 -7.75 -13.90
N HIS A 350 0.51 -8.63 -12.95
CA HIS A 350 0.11 -8.25 -11.62
C HIS A 350 0.61 -9.27 -10.60
N ASN A 351 0.74 -8.87 -9.35
CA ASN A 351 1.02 -9.68 -8.16
C ASN A 351 2.11 -10.75 -8.36
N PRO A 352 3.39 -10.36 -8.36
CA PRO A 352 4.50 -11.31 -8.36
C PRO A 352 4.59 -12.02 -7.00
N MET A 353 4.85 -13.33 -7.00
CA MET A 353 5.07 -14.13 -5.79
C MET A 353 6.19 -15.14 -6.01
N PHE A 354 7.11 -15.27 -5.05
CA PHE A 354 8.08 -16.37 -5.04
C PHE A 354 7.44 -17.66 -4.58
N ASP A 355 7.81 -18.76 -5.21
CA ASP A 355 7.57 -20.08 -4.67
C ASP A 355 8.79 -20.61 -3.89
N GLU A 356 8.63 -21.75 -3.22
CA GLU A 356 9.67 -22.39 -2.40
C GLU A 356 10.91 -22.88 -3.19
N LYS A 357 10.83 -22.88 -4.52
CA LYS A 357 11.97 -23.20 -5.42
C LYS A 357 12.70 -21.97 -5.93
N GLY A 358 12.23 -20.78 -5.56
CA GLY A 358 12.81 -19.50 -5.96
C GLY A 358 12.40 -19.07 -7.37
N ARG A 359 11.26 -19.53 -7.88
CA ARG A 359 10.66 -19.04 -9.13
C ARG A 359 9.64 -17.96 -8.82
N VAL A 360 9.47 -17.01 -9.73
CA VAL A 360 8.55 -15.89 -9.59
C VAL A 360 7.30 -16.12 -10.43
N TRP A 361 6.16 -16.16 -9.79
CA TRP A 361 4.85 -16.32 -10.39
C TRP A 361 4.16 -14.97 -10.52
N TYR A 362 3.46 -14.78 -11.63
CA TYR A 362 2.68 -13.58 -11.92
C TYR A 362 1.27 -13.99 -12.32
N THR A 363 0.29 -13.17 -11.96
CA THR A 363 -0.97 -13.17 -12.69
C THR A 363 -0.80 -12.30 -13.93
N SER A 364 -1.08 -12.86 -15.10
CA SER A 364 -0.86 -12.17 -16.38
C SER A 364 -1.75 -12.72 -17.48
N ARG A 365 -2.02 -11.93 -18.49
CA ARG A 365 -2.66 -12.43 -19.69
C ARG A 365 -1.67 -13.30 -20.48
N VAL A 366 -2.11 -14.48 -20.92
CA VAL A 366 -1.32 -15.34 -21.80
C VAL A 366 -1.96 -15.54 -23.17
N GLY A 367 -3.22 -15.13 -23.33
CA GLY A 367 -3.99 -15.25 -24.57
C GLY A 367 -5.30 -14.45 -24.53
N PRO A 368 -6.11 -14.54 -25.61
CA PRO A 368 -7.44 -13.96 -25.66
C PRO A 368 -8.36 -14.47 -24.56
N PRO A 369 -9.46 -13.78 -24.22
CA PRO A 369 -10.33 -14.16 -23.10
C PRO A 369 -11.06 -15.50 -23.25
N ALA A 370 -11.30 -15.97 -24.48
CA ALA A 370 -12.07 -17.20 -24.71
C ALA A 370 -11.36 -18.43 -24.13
N ASN A 371 -12.02 -19.14 -23.23
CA ASN A 371 -11.47 -20.34 -22.58
C ASN A 371 -11.44 -21.56 -23.49
N PRO A 372 -10.52 -22.52 -23.24
CA PRO A 372 -10.55 -23.85 -23.92
C PRO A 372 -11.82 -24.64 -23.57
N ASP A 373 -12.09 -25.67 -24.37
CA ASP A 373 -13.33 -26.45 -24.26
C ASP A 373 -13.47 -27.18 -22.91
N PHE A 374 -12.34 -27.61 -22.31
CA PHE A 374 -12.39 -28.27 -21.00
C PHE A 374 -12.86 -27.35 -19.85
N CYS A 375 -12.87 -26.04 -20.05
CA CYS A 375 -13.42 -25.09 -19.07
C CYS A 375 -14.92 -24.88 -19.17
N ARG A 376 -15.53 -25.27 -20.29
CA ARG A 376 -16.88 -24.86 -20.71
C ARG A 376 -17.94 -25.90 -20.38
N LYS A 377 -19.19 -25.51 -20.58
CA LYS A 377 -20.35 -26.39 -20.44
C LYS A 377 -20.23 -27.62 -21.36
N GLY A 378 -20.45 -28.80 -20.79
CA GLY A 378 -20.34 -30.08 -21.50
C GLY A 378 -18.98 -30.76 -21.37
N SER A 379 -18.01 -30.13 -20.72
CA SER A 379 -16.72 -30.75 -20.38
C SER A 379 -16.86 -31.80 -19.27
N ASP A 380 -15.95 -32.77 -19.29
CA ASP A 380 -15.80 -33.75 -18.22
C ASP A 380 -14.95 -33.29 -17.04
N HIS A 381 -14.35 -32.11 -17.12
CA HIS A 381 -13.56 -31.50 -16.03
C HIS A 381 -14.42 -31.29 -14.77
N PRO A 382 -13.99 -31.75 -13.58
CA PRO A 382 -14.79 -31.74 -12.36
C PRO A 382 -15.38 -30.35 -12.02
N SER A 383 -14.58 -29.28 -12.16
CA SER A 383 -15.03 -27.92 -11.89
C SER A 383 -16.01 -27.41 -12.96
N ALA A 384 -15.79 -27.74 -14.24
CA ALA A 384 -16.65 -27.30 -15.34
C ALA A 384 -18.03 -27.97 -15.32
N LYS A 385 -18.12 -29.21 -14.83
CA LYS A 385 -19.41 -29.87 -14.61
C LYS A 385 -20.32 -29.11 -13.66
N LEU A 386 -19.74 -28.48 -12.64
CA LEU A 386 -20.47 -27.74 -11.62
C LEU A 386 -20.57 -26.24 -11.93
N THR A 387 -19.50 -25.65 -12.48
CA THR A 387 -19.41 -24.21 -12.70
C THR A 387 -18.60 -23.96 -13.98
N PRO A 388 -19.21 -24.09 -15.17
CA PRO A 388 -18.54 -23.82 -16.44
C PRO A 388 -18.21 -22.32 -16.58
N ILE A 389 -17.07 -22.01 -17.21
CA ILE A 389 -16.58 -20.65 -17.43
C ILE A 389 -16.12 -20.51 -18.90
N ASP A 390 -16.79 -19.60 -19.63
CA ASP A 390 -16.52 -19.39 -21.05
C ASP A 390 -15.33 -18.45 -21.31
N THR A 391 -15.02 -17.57 -20.38
CA THR A 391 -13.99 -16.55 -20.58
C THR A 391 -13.17 -16.30 -19.31
N SER A 392 -11.87 -16.00 -19.51
CA SER A 392 -10.95 -15.56 -18.47
C SER A 392 -10.01 -14.49 -19.03
N ASN A 393 -9.87 -13.37 -18.35
CA ASN A 393 -9.07 -12.26 -18.84
C ASN A 393 -7.61 -12.29 -18.38
N ARG A 394 -7.31 -12.98 -17.30
CA ARG A 394 -5.96 -13.05 -16.72
C ARG A 394 -5.70 -14.49 -16.26
N HIS A 395 -4.48 -14.95 -16.42
CA HIS A 395 -4.03 -16.32 -16.23
C HIS A 395 -2.76 -16.30 -15.36
N LEU A 396 -1.84 -17.27 -15.54
CA LEU A 396 -0.60 -17.36 -14.78
C LEU A 396 0.61 -17.38 -15.71
N SER A 397 1.70 -16.76 -15.24
CA SER A 397 3.03 -16.88 -15.83
C SER A 397 4.05 -17.15 -14.73
N MET A 398 5.06 -17.94 -15.02
CA MET A 398 6.15 -18.26 -14.10
C MET A 398 7.49 -17.92 -14.76
N VAL A 399 8.33 -17.24 -14.04
CA VAL A 399 9.71 -16.91 -14.43
C VAL A 399 10.66 -17.67 -13.52
N ASP A 400 11.57 -18.44 -14.10
CA ASP A 400 12.70 -19.01 -13.37
C ASP A 400 13.89 -18.05 -13.45
N PRO A 401 14.29 -17.40 -12.36
CA PRO A 401 15.39 -16.44 -12.38
C PRO A 401 16.74 -17.07 -12.72
N LYS A 402 16.93 -18.35 -12.44
CA LYS A 402 18.21 -19.06 -12.67
C LYS A 402 18.44 -19.34 -14.15
N THR A 403 17.40 -19.77 -14.85
CA THR A 403 17.49 -20.16 -16.27
C THR A 403 16.98 -19.06 -17.21
N GLY A 404 16.22 -18.13 -16.68
CA GLY A 404 15.51 -17.11 -17.45
C GLY A 404 14.30 -17.65 -18.21
N LYS A 405 13.90 -18.91 -18.03
CA LYS A 405 12.75 -19.52 -18.71
C LYS A 405 11.44 -18.89 -18.21
N ILE A 406 10.53 -18.62 -19.15
CA ILE A 406 9.17 -18.20 -18.86
C ILE A 406 8.23 -19.34 -19.23
N THR A 407 7.36 -19.73 -18.32
CA THR A 407 6.30 -20.72 -18.53
C THR A 407 4.95 -20.03 -18.44
N LEU A 408 4.12 -20.19 -19.45
CA LEU A 408 2.79 -19.61 -19.56
C LEU A 408 1.74 -20.68 -19.27
N ILE A 409 0.77 -20.39 -18.41
CA ILE A 409 -0.24 -21.34 -17.95
C ILE A 409 -1.63 -20.70 -18.15
N ARG A 410 -2.45 -21.37 -18.97
CA ARG A 410 -3.82 -20.95 -19.21
C ARG A 410 -4.72 -21.45 -18.10
N THR A 411 -5.39 -20.54 -17.38
CA THR A 411 -6.40 -20.89 -16.38
C THR A 411 -7.80 -20.71 -16.93
N CYS A 412 -8.73 -21.58 -16.51
CA CYS A 412 -10.14 -21.45 -16.82
C CYS A 412 -10.81 -20.30 -16.07
N PHE A 413 -10.28 -19.97 -14.91
CA PHE A 413 -10.77 -18.90 -14.03
C PHE A 413 -9.90 -17.66 -14.17
N PRO A 414 -10.44 -16.46 -13.98
CA PRO A 414 -9.64 -15.23 -13.96
C PRO A 414 -8.77 -15.20 -12.71
N THR A 415 -7.58 -14.61 -12.82
CA THR A 415 -6.64 -14.46 -11.72
C THR A 415 -6.38 -12.98 -11.41
N HIS A 416 -6.08 -12.68 -10.14
CA HIS A 416 -5.69 -11.32 -9.73
C HIS A 416 -4.54 -11.36 -8.71
N HIS A 417 -4.77 -11.75 -7.45
CA HIS A 417 -3.72 -12.07 -6.50
C HIS A 417 -3.53 -13.58 -6.38
N VAL A 418 -2.33 -14.00 -6.03
CA VAL A 418 -1.99 -15.41 -5.78
C VAL A 418 -1.37 -15.57 -4.39
N VAL A 419 -1.58 -16.74 -3.81
CA VAL A 419 -0.98 -17.15 -2.54
C VAL A 419 -0.71 -18.65 -2.58
N PHE A 420 0.34 -19.08 -1.90
CA PHE A 420 0.68 -20.50 -1.81
C PHE A 420 0.24 -21.07 -0.47
N ALA A 421 -0.40 -22.23 -0.51
CA ALA A 421 -0.69 -23.03 0.67
C ALA A 421 0.58 -23.71 1.21
N GLU A 422 0.54 -24.09 2.50
CA GLU A 422 1.56 -24.89 3.15
C GLU A 422 1.17 -26.40 3.11
N ASP A 423 0.52 -26.84 2.03
CA ASP A 423 0.09 -28.23 1.83
C ASP A 423 1.09 -29.08 1.02
N ALA A 424 0.86 -30.39 0.95
CA ALA A 424 1.75 -31.33 0.24
C ALA A 424 1.81 -31.09 -1.27
N ASP A 425 0.81 -30.46 -1.86
CA ASP A 425 0.71 -30.18 -3.28
C ASP A 425 1.26 -28.80 -3.66
N ASN A 426 1.68 -28.00 -2.66
CA ASN A 426 2.08 -26.61 -2.86
C ASN A 426 1.01 -25.85 -3.65
N THR A 427 -0.26 -26.03 -3.26
CA THR A 427 -1.41 -25.48 -3.99
C THR A 427 -1.31 -23.96 -4.06
N MET A 428 -1.42 -23.44 -5.26
CA MET A 428 -1.57 -22.00 -5.50
C MET A 428 -3.04 -21.65 -5.55
N TRP A 429 -3.49 -20.77 -4.67
CA TRP A 429 -4.83 -20.20 -4.68
C TRP A 429 -4.82 -18.81 -5.29
N THR A 430 -5.88 -18.45 -6.04
CA THR A 430 -5.95 -17.15 -6.69
C THR A 430 -7.25 -16.44 -6.34
N SER A 431 -7.18 -15.14 -6.14
CA SER A 431 -8.38 -14.30 -6.19
C SER A 431 -8.81 -14.09 -7.63
N ALA A 432 -10.12 -13.98 -7.87
CA ALA A 432 -10.67 -13.90 -9.22
C ALA A 432 -10.72 -12.47 -9.81
N GLY A 433 -10.24 -11.46 -9.08
CA GLY A 433 -10.09 -10.09 -9.57
C GLY A 433 -11.36 -9.30 -9.86
N GLY A 434 -12.54 -9.81 -9.48
CA GLY A 434 -13.78 -9.06 -9.67
C GLY A 434 -15.04 -9.88 -9.42
N PRO A 435 -16.17 -9.23 -9.13
CA PRO A 435 -17.42 -9.89 -8.73
C PRO A 435 -18.08 -10.71 -9.85
N GLN A 436 -17.64 -10.55 -11.09
CA GLN A 436 -18.32 -11.14 -12.26
C GLN A 436 -18.08 -12.64 -12.44
N SER A 437 -17.01 -13.21 -11.85
CA SER A 437 -16.74 -14.65 -12.00
C SER A 437 -17.45 -15.51 -10.96
N GLY A 438 -17.65 -15.01 -9.74
CA GLY A 438 -18.28 -15.73 -8.63
C GLY A 438 -17.60 -17.06 -8.28
N VAL A 439 -16.29 -17.17 -8.54
CA VAL A 439 -15.50 -18.38 -8.29
C VAL A 439 -14.17 -18.04 -7.61
N ILE A 440 -13.59 -19.04 -6.98
CA ILE A 440 -12.18 -19.07 -6.59
C ILE A 440 -11.48 -20.21 -7.31
N GLY A 441 -10.24 -20.00 -7.76
CA GLY A 441 -9.49 -20.97 -8.52
C GLY A 441 -8.16 -21.35 -7.86
N TRP A 442 -7.65 -22.51 -8.22
CA TRP A 442 -6.37 -23.03 -7.75
C TRP A 442 -5.60 -23.77 -8.83
N LEU A 443 -4.28 -23.88 -8.61
CA LEU A 443 -3.39 -24.75 -9.37
C LEU A 443 -2.69 -25.71 -8.40
N ASN A 444 -2.84 -27.03 -8.61
CA ASN A 444 -2.01 -28.05 -7.97
C ASN A 444 -0.62 -27.98 -8.62
N ARG A 445 0.31 -27.30 -7.95
CA ARG A 445 1.64 -27.04 -8.50
C ARG A 445 2.47 -28.30 -8.68
N ARG A 446 2.39 -29.26 -7.74
CA ARG A 446 3.11 -30.52 -7.84
C ARG A 446 2.68 -31.28 -9.10
N MET A 447 1.37 -31.45 -9.31
CA MET A 447 0.84 -32.12 -10.50
C MET A 447 1.26 -31.40 -11.79
N PHE A 448 1.18 -30.07 -11.82
CA PHE A 448 1.60 -29.30 -13.01
C PHE A 448 3.09 -29.46 -13.31
N GLU A 449 3.94 -29.48 -12.29
CA GLU A 449 5.39 -29.65 -12.46
C GLU A 449 5.77 -31.05 -12.95
N GLU A 450 5.05 -32.08 -12.50
CA GLU A 450 5.27 -33.46 -12.89
C GLU A 450 4.76 -33.76 -14.30
N THR A 451 3.64 -33.18 -14.71
CA THR A 451 2.94 -33.56 -15.93
C THR A 451 2.94 -32.51 -17.03
N GLY A 452 3.04 -31.22 -16.69
CA GLY A 452 2.81 -30.11 -17.61
C GLY A 452 1.35 -29.98 -18.08
N ASP A 453 0.42 -30.74 -17.49
CA ASP A 453 -0.98 -30.81 -17.90
C ASP A 453 -1.78 -29.68 -17.22
N GLU A 454 -2.11 -28.65 -18.01
CA GLU A 454 -2.89 -27.49 -17.51
C GLU A 454 -4.31 -27.89 -17.10
N GLU A 455 -4.95 -28.82 -17.80
CA GLU A 455 -6.32 -29.26 -17.53
C GLU A 455 -6.41 -29.98 -16.18
N LYS A 456 -5.58 -31.01 -15.96
CA LYS A 456 -5.65 -31.80 -14.74
C LYS A 456 -5.14 -31.09 -13.49
N SER A 457 -4.25 -30.11 -13.67
CA SER A 457 -3.58 -29.44 -12.53
C SER A 457 -4.38 -28.30 -11.95
N GLN A 458 -5.47 -27.86 -12.57
CA GLN A 458 -6.25 -26.72 -12.11
C GLN A 458 -7.66 -27.11 -11.69
N GLY A 459 -8.25 -26.25 -10.86
CA GLY A 459 -9.65 -26.36 -10.49
C GLY A 459 -10.20 -25.02 -10.02
N TRP A 460 -11.50 -24.94 -9.93
CA TRP A 460 -12.22 -23.78 -9.40
C TRP A 460 -13.55 -24.21 -8.81
N THR A 461 -14.12 -23.36 -7.96
CA THR A 461 -15.41 -23.60 -7.32
C THR A 461 -16.19 -22.32 -7.19
N ALA A 462 -17.52 -22.42 -7.27
CA ALA A 462 -18.44 -21.35 -6.87
C ALA A 462 -18.36 -21.11 -5.36
N LEU A 463 -18.67 -19.89 -4.93
CA LEU A 463 -18.81 -19.53 -3.52
C LEU A 463 -20.23 -19.86 -3.07
N VAL A 464 -20.36 -20.84 -2.17
CA VAL A 464 -21.66 -21.35 -1.71
C VAL A 464 -21.73 -21.30 -0.20
N LEU A 465 -22.72 -20.59 0.33
CA LEU A 465 -23.04 -20.53 1.75
C LEU A 465 -23.89 -21.74 2.15
N ASP A 466 -23.53 -22.40 3.23
CA ASP A 466 -24.36 -23.41 3.89
C ASP A 466 -25.52 -22.69 4.58
N THR A 467 -26.58 -22.43 3.83
CA THR A 467 -27.78 -21.73 4.35
C THR A 467 -28.82 -22.64 4.95
N ASN A 468 -28.77 -23.95 4.68
CA ASN A 468 -29.61 -24.93 5.38
C ASN A 468 -29.03 -25.36 6.74
N GLY A 469 -27.73 -25.09 6.99
CA GLY A 469 -27.09 -25.26 8.29
C GLY A 469 -26.67 -26.68 8.65
N ASN A 470 -26.52 -27.56 7.65
CA ASN A 470 -26.19 -28.96 7.89
C ASN A 470 -24.68 -29.27 7.87
N GLY A 471 -23.83 -28.28 7.60
CA GLY A 471 -22.37 -28.40 7.59
C GLY A 471 -21.80 -29.08 6.34
N ARG A 472 -22.56 -29.20 5.28
CA ARG A 472 -22.14 -29.78 4.01
C ARG A 472 -22.55 -28.88 2.86
N ARG A 473 -21.84 -28.98 1.74
CA ARG A 473 -22.28 -28.38 0.49
C ARG A 473 -23.28 -29.31 -0.20
N ASP A 474 -24.48 -28.82 -0.29
CA ASP A 474 -25.58 -29.48 -0.99
C ASP A 474 -25.89 -28.80 -2.34
N ASP A 475 -27.00 -29.25 -2.98
CA ASP A 475 -27.58 -28.48 -4.06
C ASP A 475 -27.90 -27.07 -3.61
N TYR A 476 -27.64 -26.11 -4.44
CA TYR A 476 -27.77 -24.70 -4.08
C TYR A 476 -28.70 -23.95 -5.03
N VAL A 477 -29.26 -22.86 -4.50
CA VAL A 477 -30.03 -21.91 -5.25
C VAL A 477 -29.08 -21.03 -6.05
N GLU A 478 -29.33 -20.90 -7.35
CA GLU A 478 -28.57 -20.00 -8.22
C GLU A 478 -29.00 -18.55 -8.03
N LEU A 479 -28.18 -17.66 -8.55
CA LEU A 479 -28.37 -16.23 -8.43
C LEU A 479 -29.68 -15.77 -9.07
N GLY A 480 -30.46 -14.97 -8.31
CA GLY A 480 -31.76 -14.45 -8.77
C GLY A 480 -32.91 -15.41 -8.63
N GLU A 481 -32.66 -16.64 -8.18
CA GLU A 481 -33.76 -17.58 -7.85
C GLU A 481 -34.29 -17.36 -6.42
N PRO A 482 -35.55 -17.71 -6.15
CA PRO A 482 -36.10 -17.63 -4.79
C PRO A 482 -35.32 -18.51 -3.80
N ALA A 483 -35.10 -18.04 -2.58
CA ALA A 483 -34.46 -18.83 -1.53
C ALA A 483 -35.23 -20.12 -1.24
N ASP A 484 -34.54 -21.23 -1.13
CA ASP A 484 -35.06 -22.55 -0.75
C ASP A 484 -34.43 -22.98 0.58
N PRO A 485 -35.20 -23.10 1.67
CA PRO A 485 -34.64 -23.48 2.98
C PRO A 485 -34.00 -24.88 3.03
N ALA A 486 -34.29 -25.74 2.05
CA ALA A 486 -33.70 -27.08 1.96
C ALA A 486 -32.36 -27.10 1.22
N LYS A 487 -31.97 -25.98 0.59
CA LYS A 487 -30.77 -25.85 -0.25
C LYS A 487 -29.81 -24.82 0.33
N ASP A 488 -28.60 -24.91 -0.13
CA ASP A 488 -27.57 -23.88 0.05
C ASP A 488 -27.81 -22.67 -0.85
N THR A 489 -27.00 -21.62 -0.72
CA THR A 489 -27.13 -20.43 -1.53
C THR A 489 -25.80 -20.04 -2.16
N ARG A 490 -25.76 -19.94 -3.48
CA ARG A 490 -24.62 -19.38 -4.20
C ARG A 490 -24.58 -17.86 -4.03
N ILE A 491 -23.40 -17.33 -3.77
CA ILE A 491 -23.15 -15.88 -3.74
C ILE A 491 -22.32 -15.44 -4.95
N MET A 492 -22.72 -14.31 -5.56
CA MET A 492 -22.00 -13.71 -6.69
C MET A 492 -21.01 -12.69 -6.15
N THR A 493 -19.86 -13.18 -5.76
CA THR A 493 -18.73 -12.33 -5.40
C THR A 493 -17.43 -13.04 -5.71
N ALA A 494 -16.33 -12.33 -5.65
CA ALA A 494 -14.98 -12.87 -5.81
C ALA A 494 -14.05 -12.20 -4.81
N PHE A 495 -12.99 -12.89 -4.45
CA PHE A 495 -11.98 -12.34 -3.58
C PHE A 495 -11.20 -11.24 -4.31
N TYR A 496 -10.96 -10.14 -3.62
CA TYR A 496 -9.94 -9.17 -4.01
C TYR A 496 -8.59 -9.55 -3.41
N GLY A 497 -8.38 -9.38 -2.12
CA GLY A 497 -7.26 -9.97 -1.41
C GLY A 497 -7.49 -11.47 -1.20
N VAL A 498 -6.43 -12.25 -1.11
CA VAL A 498 -6.47 -13.68 -0.81
C VAL A 498 -5.36 -14.04 0.16
N GLY A 499 -5.66 -14.90 1.12
CA GLY A 499 -4.71 -15.44 2.09
C GLY A 499 -5.05 -16.88 2.46
N VAL A 500 -4.04 -17.68 2.75
CA VAL A 500 -4.23 -19.02 3.33
C VAL A 500 -4.03 -18.91 4.84
N ASN A 501 -4.98 -19.43 5.59
CA ASN A 501 -4.85 -19.50 7.04
C ASN A 501 -3.84 -20.61 7.41
N PRO A 502 -2.69 -20.30 7.97
CA PRO A 502 -1.67 -21.30 8.29
C PRO A 502 -2.08 -22.23 9.44
N ALA A 503 -3.16 -21.91 10.17
CA ALA A 503 -3.63 -22.71 11.30
C ALA A 503 -4.55 -23.86 10.86
N ASP A 504 -5.35 -23.68 9.78
CA ASP A 504 -6.36 -24.67 9.37
C ASP A 504 -6.41 -24.91 7.85
N GLY A 505 -5.58 -24.25 7.06
CA GLY A 505 -5.54 -24.37 5.59
C GLY A 505 -6.73 -23.74 4.85
N SER A 506 -7.64 -23.09 5.55
CA SER A 506 -8.77 -22.39 4.91
C SER A 506 -8.30 -21.17 4.11
N ILE A 507 -9.05 -20.84 3.06
CA ILE A 507 -8.74 -19.74 2.14
C ILE A 507 -9.60 -18.55 2.51
N TRP A 508 -8.98 -17.42 2.71
CA TRP A 508 -9.67 -16.19 3.09
C TRP A 508 -9.50 -15.12 2.04
N GLY A 509 -10.51 -14.28 1.90
CA GLY A 509 -10.46 -13.16 0.99
C GLY A 509 -11.36 -12.01 1.41
N THR A 510 -11.13 -10.86 0.81
CA THR A 510 -11.95 -9.66 0.97
C THR A 510 -12.78 -9.40 -0.26
N VAL A 511 -13.97 -8.84 -0.05
CA VAL A 511 -14.88 -8.38 -1.09
C VAL A 511 -14.97 -6.88 -1.05
N LEU A 512 -14.64 -6.23 -2.18
CA LEU A 512 -14.67 -4.78 -2.33
C LEU A 512 -16.10 -4.23 -2.30
N GLY A 513 -16.21 -2.93 -2.05
CA GLY A 513 -17.46 -2.18 -2.10
C GLY A 513 -18.02 -1.91 -0.71
N PHE A 514 -19.26 -1.39 -0.70
CA PHE A 514 -19.96 -1.04 0.52
C PHE A 514 -21.14 -2.02 0.75
N PRO A 515 -21.28 -2.63 1.94
CA PRO A 515 -20.37 -2.54 3.11
C PRO A 515 -19.06 -3.29 2.91
N GLY A 516 -18.96 -4.23 1.96
CA GLY A 516 -17.84 -5.14 1.77
C GLY A 516 -17.83 -6.28 2.79
N TYR A 517 -17.02 -7.30 2.53
CA TYR A 517 -17.02 -8.51 3.36
C TYR A 517 -15.62 -9.10 3.49
N VAL A 518 -15.43 -9.88 4.55
CA VAL A 518 -14.39 -10.91 4.64
C VAL A 518 -15.07 -12.26 4.45
N ILE A 519 -14.47 -13.11 3.61
CA ILE A 519 -15.01 -14.43 3.27
C ILE A 519 -13.98 -15.49 3.65
N ARG A 520 -14.45 -16.59 4.23
CA ARG A 520 -13.69 -17.83 4.42
C ARG A 520 -14.23 -18.90 3.49
N LEU A 521 -13.33 -19.57 2.80
CA LEU A 521 -13.62 -20.80 2.06
C LEU A 521 -12.91 -21.97 2.76
N ASP A 522 -13.69 -22.95 3.18
CA ASP A 522 -13.18 -24.27 3.54
C ASP A 522 -13.20 -25.15 2.27
N PRO A 523 -12.05 -25.56 1.74
CA PRO A 523 -12.03 -26.32 0.50
C PRO A 523 -12.61 -27.74 0.65
N GLY A 524 -12.61 -28.29 1.87
CA GLY A 524 -12.97 -29.68 2.07
C GLY A 524 -11.99 -30.65 1.38
N THR A 525 -12.44 -31.88 1.12
CA THR A 525 -11.60 -32.93 0.54
C THR A 525 -11.63 -32.99 -0.99
N ASN A 526 -12.63 -32.37 -1.62
CA ASN A 526 -12.81 -32.29 -3.08
C ASN A 526 -13.39 -30.91 -3.43
N PRO A 527 -12.57 -29.87 -3.50
CA PRO A 527 -13.01 -28.48 -3.54
C PRO A 527 -14.11 -28.13 -4.55
N PRO A 528 -14.15 -28.68 -5.78
CA PRO A 528 -15.26 -28.41 -6.71
C PRO A 528 -16.64 -28.74 -6.15
N ALA A 529 -16.72 -29.79 -5.33
CA ALA A 529 -17.98 -30.33 -4.81
C ALA A 529 -18.18 -30.13 -3.29
N THR A 530 -17.12 -29.89 -2.54
CA THR A 530 -17.19 -29.87 -1.05
C THR A 530 -16.93 -28.51 -0.43
N ALA A 531 -16.39 -27.55 -1.20
CA ALA A 531 -16.02 -26.24 -0.65
C ALA A 531 -17.22 -25.48 -0.14
N LEU A 532 -17.15 -25.03 1.11
CA LEU A 532 -18.15 -24.19 1.79
C LEU A 532 -17.61 -22.81 2.10
N THR A 533 -18.48 -21.82 2.01
CA THR A 533 -18.14 -20.43 2.22
C THR A 533 -18.83 -19.87 3.46
N GLU A 534 -18.09 -19.07 4.24
CA GLU A 534 -18.64 -18.23 5.31
C GLU A 534 -18.40 -16.77 4.94
N ILE A 535 -19.33 -15.88 5.32
CA ILE A 535 -19.28 -14.45 4.97
C ILE A 535 -19.41 -13.59 6.23
N PHE A 536 -18.58 -12.54 6.37
CA PHE A 536 -18.54 -11.67 7.53
C PHE A 536 -18.52 -10.20 7.11
N GLU A 537 -19.54 -9.44 7.50
CA GLU A 537 -19.65 -8.01 7.27
C GLU A 537 -19.01 -7.25 8.44
N PRO A 538 -18.14 -6.26 8.19
CA PRO A 538 -17.67 -5.40 9.26
C PRO A 538 -18.82 -4.53 9.77
N PRO A 539 -19.09 -4.53 11.10
CA PRO A 539 -20.11 -3.64 11.66
C PRO A 539 -19.61 -2.19 11.60
N LEU A 540 -20.54 -1.23 11.51
CA LEU A 540 -20.19 0.18 11.64
C LEU A 540 -19.41 0.45 12.93
N PRO A 541 -18.37 1.32 12.93
CA PRO A 541 -18.03 2.25 11.86
C PRO A 541 -17.17 1.65 10.73
N GLY A 542 -16.89 0.33 10.72
CA GLY A 542 -16.09 -0.33 9.69
C GLY A 542 -16.87 -0.56 8.41
N TYR A 543 -16.24 -0.34 7.24
CA TYR A 543 -16.75 -0.69 5.92
C TYR A 543 -15.65 -0.68 4.86
N GLY A 544 -15.89 -1.33 3.74
CA GLY A 544 -15.04 -1.29 2.56
C GLY A 544 -13.66 -1.94 2.78
N PRO A 545 -13.57 -3.24 3.12
CA PRO A 545 -12.31 -3.95 3.22
C PRO A 545 -11.63 -4.03 1.85
N ARG A 546 -10.27 -4.04 1.87
CA ARG A 546 -9.49 -4.17 0.63
C ARG A 546 -8.48 -5.32 0.71
N GLY A 547 -7.18 -5.07 0.50
CA GLY A 547 -6.19 -6.13 0.56
C GLY A 547 -5.98 -6.64 1.99
N MET A 548 -5.86 -7.95 2.18
CA MET A 548 -5.82 -8.58 3.49
C MET A 548 -4.67 -9.57 3.62
N ASP A 549 -4.35 -9.88 4.85
CA ASP A 549 -3.45 -10.96 5.20
C ASP A 549 -3.86 -11.62 6.53
N ILE A 550 -3.26 -12.75 6.85
CA ILE A 550 -3.59 -13.56 8.03
C ILE A 550 -2.33 -13.78 8.86
N ASP A 551 -2.43 -13.61 10.16
CA ASP A 551 -1.35 -13.95 11.05
C ASP A 551 -1.30 -15.48 11.33
N ARG A 552 -0.22 -15.94 11.95
CA ARG A 552 -0.07 -17.37 12.27
C ARG A 552 -1.03 -17.88 13.35
N ASN A 553 -1.79 -16.98 13.97
CA ASN A 553 -2.86 -17.33 14.91
C ASN A 553 -4.23 -17.43 14.21
N GLY A 554 -4.31 -17.21 12.91
CA GLY A 554 -5.54 -17.26 12.13
C GLY A 554 -6.40 -15.99 12.23
N VAL A 555 -5.85 -14.87 12.68
CA VAL A 555 -6.54 -13.57 12.69
C VAL A 555 -6.33 -12.89 11.34
N VAL A 556 -7.42 -12.48 10.72
CA VAL A 556 -7.41 -11.72 9.47
C VAL A 556 -7.18 -10.25 9.77
N TRP A 557 -6.30 -9.61 9.01
CA TRP A 557 -6.01 -8.18 9.07
C TRP A 557 -6.27 -7.53 7.72
N THR A 558 -7.06 -6.45 7.70
CA THR A 558 -7.43 -5.75 6.46
C THR A 558 -7.61 -4.25 6.70
N PRO A 559 -7.20 -3.40 5.76
CA PRO A 559 -7.53 -1.98 5.81
C PRO A 559 -8.97 -1.77 5.34
N LEU A 560 -9.62 -0.76 5.91
CA LEU A 560 -11.00 -0.39 5.60
C LEU A 560 -11.07 1.02 5.00
N SER A 561 -11.99 1.23 4.05
CA SER A 561 -12.33 2.55 3.52
C SER A 561 -12.76 3.53 4.61
N SER A 562 -13.27 3.02 5.73
CA SER A 562 -13.60 3.82 6.92
C SER A 562 -12.39 4.47 7.60
N GLY A 563 -11.16 4.22 7.11
CA GLY A 563 -9.94 4.80 7.71
C GLY A 563 -9.44 4.05 8.95
N HIS A 564 -9.70 2.75 9.01
CA HIS A 564 -9.26 1.85 10.07
C HIS A 564 -8.42 0.70 9.52
N LEU A 565 -7.48 0.23 10.31
CA LEU A 565 -7.00 -1.15 10.22
C LEU A 565 -7.97 -2.01 11.03
N ALA A 566 -8.51 -3.06 10.40
CA ALA A 566 -9.39 -4.01 11.07
C ALA A 566 -8.69 -5.33 11.32
N SER A 567 -9.00 -5.97 12.44
CA SER A 567 -8.74 -7.39 12.67
C SER A 567 -10.05 -8.14 12.84
N PHE A 568 -10.09 -9.36 12.29
CA PHE A 568 -11.21 -10.27 12.43
C PHE A 568 -10.74 -11.64 12.94
N ASP A 569 -11.28 -12.06 14.08
CA ASP A 569 -11.01 -13.35 14.73
C ASP A 569 -12.29 -14.19 14.78
N ARG A 570 -12.40 -15.13 13.86
CA ARG A 570 -13.55 -16.04 13.73
C ARG A 570 -13.88 -16.81 15.04
N ARG A 571 -12.87 -17.10 15.85
CA ARG A 571 -13.05 -17.85 17.11
C ARG A 571 -13.85 -17.08 18.16
N LYS A 572 -14.04 -15.78 17.98
CA LYS A 572 -14.82 -14.91 18.88
C LYS A 572 -16.30 -14.84 18.50
N CYS A 573 -16.69 -15.42 17.37
CA CYS A 573 -18.08 -15.48 16.96
C CYS A 573 -18.92 -16.27 17.98
N LYS A 574 -20.06 -15.72 18.39
CA LYS A 574 -20.95 -16.31 19.39
C LYS A 574 -22.14 -17.04 18.79
N GLY A 575 -22.53 -16.65 17.60
CA GLY A 575 -23.63 -17.25 16.84
C GLY A 575 -23.20 -18.42 15.97
N PRO A 576 -24.15 -19.13 15.37
CA PRO A 576 -23.86 -20.15 14.38
C PRO A 576 -23.13 -19.52 13.17
N LEU A 577 -22.13 -20.22 12.66
CA LEU A 577 -21.32 -19.78 11.52
C LEU A 577 -21.96 -20.14 10.17
N ASN A 578 -22.94 -21.05 10.23
CA ASN A 578 -23.71 -21.55 9.08
C ASN A 578 -25.21 -21.44 9.38
N GLY A 579 -26.02 -21.65 8.35
CA GLY A 579 -27.49 -21.62 8.44
C GLY A 579 -28.10 -20.30 7.99
N PRO A 580 -29.44 -20.19 8.03
CA PRO A 580 -30.17 -19.09 7.40
C PRO A 580 -29.91 -17.71 7.98
N GLN A 581 -29.27 -17.63 9.17
CA GLN A 581 -28.92 -16.37 9.82
C GLN A 581 -27.44 -15.98 9.62
N ALA A 582 -26.61 -16.87 9.08
CA ALA A 582 -25.18 -16.62 8.84
C ALA A 582 -24.93 -15.87 7.52
N THR A 583 -25.57 -14.70 7.37
CA THR A 583 -25.61 -13.91 6.12
C THR A 583 -24.66 -12.70 6.11
N GLY A 584 -23.71 -12.64 7.05
CA GLY A 584 -22.69 -11.60 7.14
C GLY A 584 -22.68 -10.86 8.47
N LYS A 585 -23.82 -10.47 9.02
CA LYS A 585 -23.93 -9.65 10.24
C LYS A 585 -23.91 -10.44 11.56
N HIS A 586 -23.74 -11.75 11.49
CA HIS A 586 -23.91 -12.69 12.62
C HIS A 586 -22.71 -12.75 13.57
N CYS A 587 -21.58 -12.11 13.27
CA CYS A 587 -20.39 -12.14 14.10
C CYS A 587 -19.74 -10.75 14.29
N PRO A 588 -20.44 -9.76 14.89
CA PRO A 588 -19.85 -8.44 15.13
C PRO A 588 -18.72 -8.47 16.16
N GLU A 589 -18.74 -9.39 17.11
CA GLU A 589 -17.73 -9.53 18.16
C GLU A 589 -16.37 -10.03 17.68
N GLY A 590 -16.30 -10.61 16.49
CA GLY A 590 -15.03 -10.99 15.84
C GLY A 590 -14.18 -9.80 15.44
N TRP A 591 -14.79 -8.64 15.25
CA TRP A 591 -14.14 -7.45 14.72
C TRP A 591 -13.51 -6.55 15.79
N ARG A 592 -12.37 -5.94 15.42
CA ARG A 592 -11.73 -4.82 16.13
C ARG A 592 -11.27 -3.80 15.09
N PHE A 593 -11.40 -2.50 15.42
CA PHE A 593 -11.06 -1.40 14.53
C PHE A 593 -10.02 -0.50 15.21
N HIS A 594 -8.96 -0.17 14.47
CA HIS A 594 -7.86 0.66 14.92
C HIS A 594 -7.75 1.84 13.93
N PRO A 595 -8.11 3.09 14.35
CA PRO A 595 -8.08 4.23 13.45
C PRO A 595 -6.65 4.48 12.98
N PHE A 596 -6.47 4.63 11.67
CA PHE A 596 -5.18 5.01 11.10
C PHE A 596 -4.76 6.41 11.56
N PRO A 597 -3.45 6.70 11.68
CA PRO A 597 -2.97 8.02 12.05
C PRO A 597 -3.30 9.07 10.99
N GLY A 598 -3.37 10.32 11.41
CA GLY A 598 -3.60 11.48 10.56
C GLY A 598 -4.98 12.13 10.74
N PRO A 599 -5.20 13.30 10.12
CA PRO A 599 -6.46 14.01 10.18
C PRO A 599 -7.58 13.30 9.42
N GLN A 600 -8.83 13.66 9.73
CA GLN A 600 -10.03 13.23 9.01
C GLN A 600 -10.47 14.27 7.98
N LEU A 601 -11.21 13.85 6.95
CA LEU A 601 -11.87 14.72 5.97
C LEU A 601 -12.88 15.66 6.66
N GLN A 602 -13.09 16.83 6.08
CA GLN A 602 -14.07 17.77 6.62
C GLN A 602 -15.49 17.19 6.56
N ASN A 603 -16.31 17.51 7.56
CA ASN A 603 -17.69 17.04 7.74
C ASN A 603 -17.83 15.53 8.03
N VAL A 604 -16.76 14.85 8.41
CA VAL A 604 -16.77 13.42 8.79
C VAL A 604 -16.44 13.27 10.26
N ALA A 605 -17.38 12.74 11.05
CA ALA A 605 -17.20 12.59 12.49
C ALA A 605 -17.14 11.12 12.97
N GLU A 606 -17.77 10.18 12.28
CA GLU A 606 -17.97 8.81 12.73
C GLU A 606 -17.20 7.77 11.87
N SER A 607 -15.95 8.08 11.64
CA SER A 607 -15.06 7.22 10.86
C SER A 607 -13.64 7.35 11.42
N GLY A 608 -12.69 6.56 10.93
CA GLY A 608 -11.27 6.70 11.23
C GLY A 608 -10.69 7.96 10.59
N SER A 609 -9.42 7.94 10.23
CA SER A 609 -8.77 9.08 9.55
C SER A 609 -9.11 9.16 8.05
N ALA A 610 -8.60 10.20 7.38
CA ALA A 610 -8.65 10.31 5.92
C ALA A 610 -7.75 9.29 5.19
N GLU A 611 -6.98 8.46 5.89
CA GLU A 611 -6.14 7.44 5.28
C GLU A 611 -6.94 6.51 4.36
N ALA A 612 -6.33 6.18 3.22
CA ALA A 612 -6.88 5.31 2.19
C ALA A 612 -5.89 4.18 1.89
N SER A 613 -5.70 3.32 2.88
CA SER A 613 -4.80 2.18 2.80
C SER A 613 -5.28 1.16 1.76
N TYR A 614 -4.34 0.58 1.01
CA TYR A 614 -4.64 -0.32 -0.10
C TYR A 614 -4.53 -1.80 0.30
N TYR A 615 -3.48 -2.17 1.04
CA TYR A 615 -3.18 -3.54 1.43
C TYR A 615 -2.66 -3.62 2.86
N THR A 616 -2.93 -4.73 3.53
CA THR A 616 -2.25 -5.14 4.76
C THR A 616 -1.50 -6.43 4.51
N TRP A 617 -0.24 -6.48 4.90
CA TRP A 617 0.62 -7.66 4.95
C TRP A 617 0.98 -7.92 6.42
N VAL A 618 1.16 -9.18 6.81
CA VAL A 618 1.54 -9.52 8.19
C VAL A 618 2.96 -10.07 8.21
N ASP A 619 3.82 -9.44 8.98
CA ASP A 619 5.16 -9.95 9.28
C ASP A 619 5.07 -11.14 10.24
N GLN A 620 4.88 -12.33 9.68
CA GLN A 620 4.72 -13.56 10.46
C GLN A 620 6.02 -14.02 11.13
N PHE A 621 7.19 -13.57 10.64
CA PHE A 621 8.49 -14.14 10.98
C PHE A 621 9.49 -13.13 11.55
N ASP A 622 9.06 -11.92 11.87
CA ASP A 622 9.94 -10.86 12.35
C ASP A 622 11.03 -10.48 11.33
N THR A 623 10.63 -10.31 10.10
CA THR A 623 11.53 -9.96 8.99
C THR A 623 11.96 -8.50 9.02
N PHE A 624 11.24 -7.66 9.76
CA PHE A 624 11.54 -6.23 9.90
C PHE A 624 12.16 -5.86 11.26
N GLY A 625 11.90 -6.64 12.32
CA GLY A 625 12.45 -6.38 13.65
C GLY A 625 11.47 -5.72 14.63
N LEU A 626 10.17 -5.72 14.35
CA LEU A 626 9.11 -5.25 15.26
C LEU A 626 8.38 -6.39 15.99
N GLY A 627 8.79 -7.63 15.75
CA GLY A 627 8.18 -8.82 16.32
C GLY A 627 7.44 -9.66 15.28
N ARG A 628 6.92 -10.80 15.72
CA ARG A 628 6.16 -11.74 14.88
C ARG A 628 4.68 -11.39 14.85
N ASN A 629 4.03 -11.71 13.74
CA ASN A 629 2.60 -11.46 13.52
C ASN A 629 2.22 -9.97 13.59
N VAL A 630 3.12 -9.10 13.16
CA VAL A 630 2.89 -7.66 13.11
C VAL A 630 2.19 -7.31 11.80
N PRO A 631 0.95 -6.80 11.83
CA PRO A 631 0.30 -6.31 10.62
C PRO A 631 0.89 -4.96 10.21
N ILE A 632 1.22 -4.85 8.94
CA ILE A 632 1.75 -3.62 8.31
C ILE A 632 0.83 -3.25 7.16
N ALA A 633 0.25 -2.07 7.23
CA ALA A 633 -0.66 -1.55 6.21
C ALA A 633 0.03 -0.50 5.33
N THR A 634 -0.39 -0.36 4.08
CA THR A 634 0.03 0.76 3.25
C THR A 634 -0.60 2.05 3.77
N GLY A 635 0.21 3.02 4.14
CA GLY A 635 -0.23 4.36 4.57
C GLY A 635 -0.17 5.33 3.40
N ASN A 636 -1.04 5.14 2.41
CA ASN A 636 -0.93 5.82 1.12
C ASN A 636 -1.16 7.32 1.20
N ALA A 637 -2.07 7.76 2.04
CA ALA A 637 -2.27 9.19 2.30
C ALA A 637 -1.21 9.75 3.27
N ASN A 638 -0.69 8.92 4.17
CA ASN A 638 0.44 9.24 5.05
C ASN A 638 1.81 9.15 4.34
N GLU A 639 1.88 8.66 3.10
CA GLU A 639 3.12 8.42 2.34
C GLU A 639 4.13 7.55 3.11
N SER A 640 3.65 6.44 3.65
CA SER A 640 4.39 5.57 4.56
C SER A 640 3.90 4.12 4.48
N LEU A 641 4.58 3.22 5.18
CA LEU A 641 3.97 1.98 5.67
C LEU A 641 3.65 2.16 7.15
N LEU A 642 2.56 1.56 7.61
CA LEU A 642 2.01 1.73 8.95
C LEU A 642 2.02 0.37 9.67
N ALA A 643 3.06 0.12 10.47
CA ALA A 643 3.14 -1.09 11.29
C ALA A 643 2.33 -0.92 12.58
N PHE A 644 1.51 -1.89 12.93
CA PHE A 644 0.69 -1.85 14.14
C PHE A 644 1.26 -2.78 15.20
N VAL A 645 1.83 -2.19 16.25
CA VAL A 645 2.56 -2.89 17.32
C VAL A 645 2.01 -2.43 18.67
N ASP A 646 1.64 -3.36 19.53
CA ASP A 646 1.17 -3.08 20.91
C ASP A 646 0.08 -1.99 20.98
N GLY A 647 -0.86 -2.03 20.04
CA GLY A 647 -1.98 -1.08 20.01
C GLY A 647 -1.65 0.30 19.44
N LYS A 648 -0.46 0.50 18.86
CA LYS A 648 -0.01 1.77 18.29
C LYS A 648 0.55 1.58 16.88
N PHE A 649 0.42 2.63 16.06
CA PHE A 649 1.07 2.66 14.76
C PHE A 649 2.48 3.21 14.87
N VAL A 650 3.40 2.54 14.17
CA VAL A 650 4.75 3.02 13.87
C VAL A 650 4.74 3.47 12.41
N ASN A 651 5.08 4.72 12.16
CA ASN A 651 5.02 5.32 10.82
C ASN A 651 6.38 5.20 10.12
N LEU A 652 6.44 4.32 9.12
CA LEU A 652 7.64 4.09 8.28
C LEU A 652 7.60 5.06 7.09
N ARG A 653 7.85 6.34 7.36
CA ARG A 653 7.72 7.43 6.41
C ARG A 653 8.76 7.39 5.29
N VAL A 654 8.34 7.63 4.05
CA VAL A 654 9.22 7.92 2.91
C VAL A 654 9.15 9.42 2.59
N PRO A 655 10.06 10.24 3.12
CA PRO A 655 9.96 11.68 3.00
C PRO A 655 10.48 12.22 1.65
N TYR A 656 11.19 11.40 0.86
CA TYR A 656 11.78 11.75 -0.43
C TYR A 656 11.90 10.55 -1.36
N PRO A 657 11.57 10.69 -2.65
CA PRO A 657 10.74 11.77 -3.17
C PRO A 657 9.33 11.70 -2.59
N MET A 658 8.67 12.84 -2.42
CA MET A 658 7.28 12.87 -1.97
C MET A 658 6.36 12.19 -3.00
N GLY A 659 5.25 11.63 -2.50
CA GLY A 659 4.30 10.90 -3.32
C GLY A 659 4.39 9.38 -3.17
N PHE A 660 5.07 8.87 -2.13
CA PHE A 660 5.08 7.43 -1.86
C PHE A 660 3.66 6.89 -1.71
N TYR A 661 3.36 5.89 -2.54
CA TYR A 661 2.07 5.22 -2.60
C TYR A 661 2.35 3.76 -2.92
N ALA A 662 2.04 2.86 -2.00
CA ALA A 662 2.30 1.43 -2.11
C ALA A 662 1.01 0.64 -2.31
N LYS A 663 1.09 -0.48 -3.01
CA LYS A 663 -0.02 -1.43 -3.16
C LYS A 663 0.30 -2.80 -2.56
N TRP A 664 1.58 -3.09 -2.38
CA TRP A 664 2.08 -4.31 -1.78
C TRP A 664 3.34 -4.04 -0.96
N MET A 665 3.72 -5.01 -0.15
CA MET A 665 4.98 -5.07 0.55
C MET A 665 5.29 -6.51 0.95
N ASP A 666 6.57 -6.85 1.11
CA ASP A 666 6.98 -8.11 1.70
C ASP A 666 8.27 -7.94 2.52
N GLY A 667 8.54 -8.88 3.42
CA GLY A 667 9.71 -8.86 4.28
C GLY A 667 10.65 -10.02 4.03
N ARG A 668 11.97 -9.73 3.95
CA ARG A 668 13.02 -10.71 3.68
C ARG A 668 14.13 -10.69 4.73
N ILE A 669 14.66 -11.87 5.04
CA ILE A 669 15.85 -12.06 5.86
C ILE A 669 17.01 -12.44 4.94
N ASP A 670 17.92 -11.51 4.73
CA ASP A 670 19.13 -11.70 3.92
C ASP A 670 20.24 -12.41 4.70
N ASP A 671 20.36 -12.14 6.00
CA ASP A 671 21.28 -12.79 6.94
C ASP A 671 20.75 -12.71 8.36
N ALA A 672 20.37 -13.86 8.93
CA ALA A 672 19.84 -13.93 10.30
C ALA A 672 20.87 -13.53 11.37
N ASN A 673 22.16 -13.59 11.07
CA ASN A 673 23.25 -13.28 12.01
C ASN A 673 23.71 -11.81 11.94
N ALA A 674 23.33 -11.08 10.90
CA ALA A 674 23.71 -9.67 10.71
C ALA A 674 22.79 -8.68 11.46
N GLY A 675 21.93 -9.18 12.35
CA GLY A 675 20.98 -8.36 13.10
C GLY A 675 20.06 -7.58 12.17
N TRP A 676 19.88 -6.28 12.46
CA TRP A 676 18.99 -5.42 11.68
C TRP A 676 19.43 -5.26 10.21
N LYS A 677 20.73 -5.35 9.92
CA LYS A 677 21.27 -5.24 8.55
C LYS A 677 20.83 -6.39 7.66
N GLY A 678 20.67 -7.57 8.25
CA GLY A 678 20.23 -8.77 7.55
C GLY A 678 18.72 -8.89 7.38
N LYS A 679 17.94 -7.91 7.81
CA LYS A 679 16.48 -7.86 7.70
C LYS A 679 16.04 -6.68 6.84
N GLY A 680 14.89 -6.78 6.20
CA GLY A 680 14.33 -5.67 5.43
C GLY A 680 12.91 -5.90 4.97
N LEU A 681 12.12 -4.83 4.99
CA LEU A 681 10.80 -4.76 4.40
C LEU A 681 10.93 -4.04 3.06
N TRP A 682 10.33 -4.61 2.01
CA TRP A 682 10.38 -4.08 0.65
C TRP A 682 9.02 -3.57 0.22
N SER A 683 9.02 -2.56 -0.65
CA SER A 683 7.83 -2.01 -1.28
C SER A 683 8.20 -1.25 -2.54
N THR A 684 7.21 -0.77 -3.32
CA THR A 684 7.45 0.05 -4.49
C THR A 684 6.51 1.24 -4.57
N PHE A 685 6.93 2.29 -5.28
CA PHE A 685 6.04 3.39 -5.66
C PHE A 685 5.08 2.89 -6.75
N ALA A 686 3.83 2.68 -6.38
CA ALA A 686 2.81 1.99 -7.19
C ALA A 686 1.73 2.94 -7.76
N THR A 687 1.98 4.22 -7.87
CA THR A 687 1.05 5.16 -8.51
C THR A 687 0.95 4.90 -10.02
N ARG A 688 -0.26 4.98 -10.57
CA ARG A 688 -0.46 4.91 -12.03
C ARG A 688 0.14 6.08 -12.79
N THR A 689 0.48 7.14 -12.10
CA THR A 689 0.98 8.38 -12.66
C THR A 689 2.32 8.76 -12.03
N PRO A 690 3.46 8.12 -12.40
CA PRO A 690 4.77 8.42 -11.83
C PRO A 690 5.14 9.91 -11.87
N PHE A 691 4.64 10.66 -12.85
CA PHE A 691 4.83 12.11 -12.95
C PHE A 691 4.11 12.92 -11.85
N HIS A 692 3.28 12.29 -11.01
CA HIS A 692 2.71 12.90 -9.80
C HIS A 692 3.67 12.91 -8.61
N LEU A 693 4.77 12.16 -8.70
CA LEU A 693 5.82 12.17 -7.67
C LEU A 693 6.58 13.52 -7.69
N GLU A 694 7.26 13.82 -6.62
CA GLU A 694 8.20 14.94 -6.56
C GLU A 694 9.22 14.84 -7.71
N GLY A 695 9.45 15.94 -8.40
CA GLY A 695 10.25 15.99 -9.65
C GLY A 695 9.40 16.03 -10.94
N GLY A 696 8.14 15.62 -10.91
CA GLY A 696 7.21 15.77 -12.03
C GLY A 696 7.56 14.90 -13.25
N LYS A 697 7.42 15.47 -14.45
CA LYS A 697 7.63 14.73 -15.71
C LYS A 697 9.07 14.20 -15.82
N GLY A 698 9.20 12.93 -16.15
CA GLY A 698 10.49 12.22 -16.21
C GLY A 698 10.80 11.42 -14.94
N THR A 699 10.06 11.64 -13.85
CA THR A 699 10.20 10.85 -12.63
C THR A 699 9.77 9.40 -12.88
N THR A 700 10.58 8.46 -12.40
CA THR A 700 10.35 7.03 -12.51
C THR A 700 9.83 6.46 -11.20
N SER A 701 9.16 5.31 -11.27
CA SER A 701 8.85 4.51 -10.09
C SER A 701 10.12 4.00 -9.41
N LYS A 702 10.04 3.74 -8.11
CA LYS A 702 11.17 3.31 -7.28
C LYS A 702 10.79 2.08 -6.48
N VAL A 703 11.76 1.22 -6.25
CA VAL A 703 11.69 0.19 -5.21
C VAL A 703 12.33 0.71 -3.94
N VAL A 704 11.76 0.36 -2.80
CA VAL A 704 12.11 0.87 -1.47
C VAL A 704 12.43 -0.29 -0.55
N LYS A 705 13.53 -0.21 0.20
CA LYS A 705 13.86 -1.10 1.31
C LYS A 705 13.80 -0.30 2.61
N PHE A 706 13.06 -0.79 3.59
CA PHE A 706 13.04 -0.30 4.96
C PHE A 706 13.83 -1.26 5.84
N GLN A 707 14.65 -0.71 6.73
CA GLN A 707 15.38 -1.47 7.76
C GLN A 707 15.21 -0.76 9.10
N LEU A 708 15.15 -1.53 10.18
CA LEU A 708 14.96 -1.02 11.53
C LEU A 708 16.20 -1.29 12.36
N ARG A 709 16.99 -0.26 12.64
CA ARG A 709 18.18 -0.34 13.49
C ARG A 709 17.81 -0.14 14.97
N PRO A 710 18.65 -0.56 15.93
CA PRO A 710 18.35 -0.46 17.37
C PRO A 710 18.29 0.99 17.87
N ASP A 711 19.07 1.89 17.29
CA ASP A 711 19.10 3.32 17.62
C ASP A 711 19.51 4.17 16.39
N PRO A 712 19.30 5.50 16.41
CA PRO A 712 19.58 6.37 15.26
C PRO A 712 21.05 6.46 14.84
N LEU A 713 21.98 6.00 15.63
CA LEU A 713 23.42 6.04 15.35
C LEU A 713 24.01 4.67 15.05
N ALA A 714 23.23 3.58 15.15
CA ALA A 714 23.68 2.22 14.85
C ALA A 714 24.14 2.10 13.38
N ARG A 715 25.31 1.47 13.22
CA ARG A 715 25.98 1.18 11.95
C ARG A 715 25.64 -0.19 11.44
#